data_d5bdb6082c166537b097a1e1bb219a91
#
_entry.id   d5bdb6082c166537b097a1e1bb219a91
#
_cell.length_a   1.000
_cell.length_b   1.000
_cell.length_c   1.000
_cell.angle_alpha   90.00
_cell.angle_beta   90.00
_cell.angle_gamma   90.00
#
_symmetry.space_group_name_H-M   'P 1'
#
loop_
_entity.id
_entity.type
_entity.pdbx_description
1 polymer ?
#
loop_
_entity_poly.entity_id
_entity_poly.type
_entity_poly.pdbx_seq_one_letter_code
_entity_poly.pdbx_strand_id
1 'polypeptide(L)'
;MEGPEITFAEAVLDNGKFGTRTVRFETGRLAQQAQGAVAAYLDEETMLLSATSVSKHPKDNFDFFPLTVDVEERSYAAGKIPGSFFRREGRPSTEAILVCRLIDRPLRPTFVEGLRNEVQIVVTVLAIAPDEFYDALAINAASLSTQISGLPFNGPIGGIRLALIPGSNGDQWVAFPKFSQLEEAVFDLTVAGRLVTDASGNEDVAIMMVEAEATEHSWDLIKGGATKPDEAVVAQGLEAAKPFLKQLIKAQSEVAAKAAKAVQDYPVFLPYEQTTFDAVAGFAEDRLKSIYQIADKIERQNADDALKDEVKADIAAKVESGALPESANGQVSAAYKSVTKKIVRGRILTDGVRIDGRGLSDIRPLDAEVQVIPRVHGSAIFQRGETQILGVTTLNMLKMEQQIDSLAPVTKKRYLHHYNFPPYSTGETGRVGSPKRREIGHGFLAERALVPVLPPREEFPYAIRQVSEALGSNGSTSMGSVCASTLSLLNAGVPLRAPVAGIAMGLVSDQVDGETRYAALTDILGAEDALGDMDFKVAGTSEFVTAIQLDTKLAGIPSSVLDGALKQAKEARTAILSVINAAIDAPDEMAPTAPRVISVQIPIDKIGELIGPKGKTINQIQDDTGADISIEDDGTV
;
A
#
# COMPACT_ATOMS: atom_id res chain seq x y z
N MET A 1 -42.34 -10.11 21.51
CA MET A 1 -41.17 -9.22 21.29
C MET A 1 -41.04 -9.08 19.79
N GLU A 2 -41.20 -7.88 19.26
CA GLU A 2 -40.84 -7.59 17.88
C GLU A 2 -39.34 -7.83 17.74
N GLY A 3 -38.92 -8.47 16.64
CA GLY A 3 -37.50 -8.66 16.34
C GLY A 3 -36.79 -7.33 16.08
N PRO A 4 -35.46 -7.31 15.98
CA PRO A 4 -34.73 -6.09 15.68
C PRO A 4 -35.16 -5.52 14.31
N GLU A 5 -35.29 -4.21 14.23
CA GLU A 5 -35.55 -3.54 12.95
C GLU A 5 -34.32 -3.67 12.05
N ILE A 6 -34.50 -4.34 10.92
CA ILE A 6 -33.42 -4.59 9.96
C ILE A 6 -33.56 -3.59 8.83
N THR A 7 -32.50 -2.83 8.60
CA THR A 7 -32.37 -1.91 7.47
C THR A 7 -31.33 -2.45 6.49
N PHE A 8 -31.65 -2.46 5.20
CA PHE A 8 -30.74 -2.88 4.16
C PHE A 8 -30.89 -2.08 2.86
N ALA A 9 -29.86 -2.13 2.03
CA ALA A 9 -29.87 -1.66 0.64
C ALA A 9 -28.88 -2.49 -0.19
N GLU A 10 -29.07 -2.48 -1.50
CA GLU A 10 -28.28 -3.26 -2.44
C GLU A 10 -27.71 -2.36 -3.55
N ALA A 11 -26.52 -2.70 -4.02
CA ALA A 11 -25.91 -2.18 -5.24
C ALA A 11 -25.73 -3.34 -6.21
N VAL A 12 -26.33 -3.23 -7.39
CA VAL A 12 -26.18 -4.21 -8.47
C VAL A 12 -25.23 -3.63 -9.51
N LEU A 13 -24.06 -4.27 -9.62
CA LEU A 13 -22.97 -3.85 -10.49
C LEU A 13 -22.98 -4.69 -11.78
N ASP A 14 -23.15 -4.03 -12.90
CA ASP A 14 -23.23 -4.68 -14.21
C ASP A 14 -21.84 -4.78 -14.85
N ASN A 15 -21.34 -6.00 -15.02
CA ASN A 15 -20.11 -6.33 -15.72
C ASN A 15 -20.35 -6.80 -17.18
N GLY A 16 -21.47 -6.47 -17.76
CA GLY A 16 -21.80 -6.84 -19.15
C GLY A 16 -21.72 -8.35 -19.38
N LYS A 17 -20.84 -8.78 -20.28
CA LYS A 17 -20.67 -10.22 -20.59
C LYS A 17 -20.21 -11.09 -19.41
N PHE A 18 -19.64 -10.49 -18.35
CA PHE A 18 -19.21 -11.18 -17.14
C PHE A 18 -20.31 -11.27 -16.07
N GLY A 19 -21.53 -10.85 -16.39
CA GLY A 19 -22.67 -10.90 -15.50
C GLY A 19 -22.75 -9.73 -14.52
N THR A 20 -23.54 -9.89 -13.50
CA THR A 20 -23.75 -8.89 -12.45
C THR A 20 -23.18 -9.34 -11.14
N ARG A 21 -22.79 -8.37 -10.28
CA ARG A 21 -22.37 -8.59 -8.89
C ARG A 21 -23.33 -7.81 -7.99
N THR A 22 -23.82 -8.40 -6.94
CA THR A 22 -24.73 -7.76 -5.99
C THR A 22 -24.03 -7.59 -4.66
N VAL A 23 -23.91 -6.34 -4.21
CA VAL A 23 -23.43 -6.00 -2.87
C VAL A 23 -24.61 -5.54 -2.03
N ARG A 24 -24.84 -6.22 -0.90
CA ARG A 24 -25.91 -5.87 0.03
C ARG A 24 -25.31 -5.44 1.36
N PHE A 25 -25.82 -4.37 1.91
CA PHE A 25 -25.50 -3.88 3.24
C PHE A 25 -26.72 -4.01 4.16
N GLU A 26 -26.49 -4.54 5.36
CA GLU A 26 -27.55 -4.76 6.34
C GLU A 26 -27.08 -4.31 7.72
N THR A 27 -27.96 -3.67 8.49
CA THR A 27 -27.72 -3.30 9.89
C THR A 27 -28.93 -3.58 10.77
N GLY A 28 -28.75 -3.61 12.09
CA GLY A 28 -29.80 -3.76 13.10
C GLY A 28 -29.83 -5.13 13.76
N ARG A 29 -29.30 -6.18 13.13
CA ARG A 29 -29.40 -7.56 13.61
C ARG A 29 -28.20 -8.01 14.45
N LEU A 30 -26.98 -7.72 14.00
CA LEU A 30 -25.74 -8.23 14.59
C LEU A 30 -24.99 -7.13 15.36
N ALA A 31 -24.20 -7.51 16.34
CA ALA A 31 -23.30 -6.65 17.11
C ALA A 31 -23.96 -5.37 17.66
N GLN A 32 -25.16 -5.47 18.20
CA GLN A 32 -26.02 -4.34 18.62
C GLN A 32 -25.41 -3.46 19.74
N GLN A 33 -24.36 -3.91 20.42
CA GLN A 33 -23.66 -3.09 21.43
C GLN A 33 -22.56 -2.20 20.85
N ALA A 34 -22.15 -2.42 19.60
CA ALA A 34 -21.23 -1.53 18.90
C ALA A 34 -21.90 -0.18 18.58
N GLN A 35 -21.09 0.88 18.46
CA GLN A 35 -21.62 2.17 18.03
C GLN A 35 -22.22 2.09 16.62
N GLY A 36 -21.58 1.35 15.72
CA GLY A 36 -22.13 1.01 14.41
C GLY A 36 -21.74 -0.42 14.03
N ALA A 37 -22.66 -1.17 13.46
CA ALA A 37 -22.40 -2.53 12.99
C ALA A 37 -23.13 -2.80 11.67
N VAL A 38 -22.43 -3.40 10.72
CA VAL A 38 -22.93 -3.70 9.38
C VAL A 38 -22.52 -5.10 8.96
N ALA A 39 -23.50 -5.88 8.46
CA ALA A 39 -23.24 -7.06 7.68
C ALA A 39 -23.21 -6.69 6.20
N ALA A 40 -22.14 -6.99 5.50
CA ALA A 40 -21.98 -6.78 4.08
C ALA A 40 -21.88 -8.12 3.35
N TYR A 41 -22.61 -8.24 2.27
CA TYR A 41 -22.71 -9.46 1.47
C TYR A 41 -22.25 -9.19 0.03
N LEU A 42 -21.61 -10.18 -0.58
CA LEU A 42 -21.33 -10.24 -2.01
C LEU A 42 -21.99 -11.50 -2.56
N ASP A 43 -22.97 -11.31 -3.48
CA ASP A 43 -23.76 -12.36 -4.12
C ASP A 43 -24.39 -13.38 -3.14
N GLU A 44 -24.72 -12.94 -1.91
CA GLU A 44 -25.29 -13.75 -0.83
C GLU A 44 -24.40 -14.93 -0.33
N GLU A 45 -23.21 -15.12 -0.91
CA GLU A 45 -22.30 -16.23 -0.57
C GLU A 45 -21.08 -15.79 0.26
N THR A 46 -20.65 -14.55 0.13
CA THR A 46 -19.60 -13.96 0.96
C THR A 46 -20.22 -12.98 1.93
N MET A 47 -19.86 -13.07 3.21
CA MET A 47 -20.41 -12.24 4.28
C MET A 47 -19.32 -11.74 5.21
N LEU A 48 -19.30 -10.44 5.45
CA LEU A 48 -18.47 -9.76 6.43
C LEU A 48 -19.34 -9.11 7.51
N LEU A 49 -18.83 -9.07 8.73
CA LEU A 49 -19.37 -8.21 9.80
C LEU A 49 -18.34 -7.13 10.13
N SER A 50 -18.70 -5.87 9.96
CA SER A 50 -17.90 -4.75 10.44
C SER A 50 -18.54 -4.11 11.65
N ALA A 51 -17.77 -3.91 12.71
CA ALA A 51 -18.21 -3.25 13.95
C ALA A 51 -17.26 -2.11 14.29
N THR A 52 -17.82 -0.92 14.48
CA THR A 52 -17.10 0.28 14.87
C THR A 52 -17.42 0.62 16.31
N SER A 53 -16.38 0.83 17.10
CA SER A 53 -16.44 1.19 18.52
C SER A 53 -15.58 2.41 18.79
N VAL A 54 -15.96 3.21 19.81
CA VAL A 54 -15.23 4.41 20.21
C VAL A 54 -15.07 4.43 21.72
N SER A 55 -13.89 4.89 22.19
CA SER A 55 -13.64 5.07 23.61
C SER A 55 -14.50 6.19 24.22
N LYS A 56 -14.90 6.04 25.49
CA LYS A 56 -15.72 7.03 26.21
C LYS A 56 -14.99 8.37 26.41
N HIS A 57 -13.68 8.34 26.53
CA HIS A 57 -12.84 9.49 26.81
C HIS A 57 -11.72 9.60 25.79
N PRO A 58 -11.27 10.83 25.45
CA PRO A 58 -10.11 11.03 24.59
C PRO A 58 -8.84 10.49 25.27
N LYS A 59 -7.84 10.17 24.48
CA LYS A 59 -6.50 9.76 24.96
C LYS A 59 -5.64 11.01 25.17
N ASP A 60 -5.30 11.33 26.40
CA ASP A 60 -4.63 12.59 26.78
C ASP A 60 -3.20 12.71 26.23
N ASN A 61 -2.53 11.60 25.93
CA ASN A 61 -1.10 11.57 25.52
C ASN A 61 -0.87 11.34 24.02
N PHE A 62 -1.90 11.48 23.18
CA PHE A 62 -1.77 11.30 21.74
C PHE A 62 -1.82 12.64 21.02
N ASP A 63 -0.87 12.89 20.12
CA ASP A 63 -0.81 14.01 19.20
C ASP A 63 -1.37 13.66 17.80
N PHE A 64 -1.89 12.44 17.64
CA PHE A 64 -2.47 11.92 16.42
C PHE A 64 -3.83 11.24 16.68
N PHE A 65 -4.60 11.02 15.63
CA PHE A 65 -5.87 10.30 15.69
C PHE A 65 -5.66 8.79 15.94
N PRO A 66 -6.12 8.26 17.09
CA PRO A 66 -5.92 6.85 17.46
C PRO A 66 -6.96 5.94 16.81
N LEU A 67 -6.84 5.71 15.51
CA LEU A 67 -7.64 4.74 14.76
C LEU A 67 -6.92 3.40 14.70
N THR A 68 -7.61 2.34 15.07
CA THR A 68 -7.18 0.95 14.89
C THR A 68 -8.16 0.22 13.98
N VAL A 69 -7.65 -0.42 12.95
CA VAL A 69 -8.42 -1.29 12.06
C VAL A 69 -7.87 -2.70 12.19
N ASP A 70 -8.74 -3.65 12.52
CA ASP A 70 -8.41 -5.06 12.61
C ASP A 70 -9.31 -5.88 11.68
N VAL A 71 -8.72 -6.87 11.01
CA VAL A 71 -9.41 -7.82 10.15
C VAL A 71 -9.20 -9.21 10.72
N GLU A 72 -10.29 -9.90 10.99
CA GLU A 72 -10.33 -11.22 11.58
C GLU A 72 -10.80 -12.24 10.54
N GLU A 73 -9.87 -12.99 9.99
CA GLU A 73 -10.16 -14.12 9.13
C GLU A 73 -10.52 -15.34 9.99
N ARG A 74 -11.72 -15.86 9.83
CA ARG A 74 -12.18 -17.07 10.50
C ARG A 74 -12.14 -18.25 9.55
N SER A 75 -11.40 -19.28 9.90
CA SER A 75 -11.25 -20.48 9.06
C SER A 75 -12.58 -21.15 8.72
N TYR A 76 -13.56 -21.07 9.64
CA TYR A 76 -14.90 -21.57 9.39
C TYR A 76 -15.61 -20.86 8.22
N ALA A 77 -15.22 -19.62 7.88
CA ALA A 77 -15.78 -18.89 6.75
C ALA A 77 -15.57 -19.62 5.42
N ALA A 78 -14.48 -20.37 5.30
CA ALA A 78 -14.17 -21.23 4.16
C ALA A 78 -14.40 -22.74 4.47
N GLY A 79 -15.12 -23.07 5.55
CA GLY A 79 -15.36 -24.45 5.95
C GLY A 79 -14.12 -25.20 6.43
N LYS A 80 -13.08 -24.47 6.88
CA LYS A 80 -11.77 -25.03 7.28
C LYS A 80 -11.62 -25.07 8.80
N ILE A 81 -10.82 -26.03 9.28
CA ILE A 81 -10.24 -26.03 10.63
C ILE A 81 -8.79 -25.53 10.47
N PRO A 82 -8.32 -24.57 11.30
CA PRO A 82 -6.96 -24.04 11.17
C PRO A 82 -5.89 -25.12 11.16
N GLY A 83 -4.92 -25.00 10.24
CA GLY A 83 -3.85 -25.96 10.03
C GLY A 83 -2.81 -26.03 11.16
N SER A 84 -2.75 -24.99 12.04
CA SER A 84 -1.81 -24.95 13.16
C SER A 84 -2.02 -26.08 14.17
N PHE A 85 -0.98 -26.37 14.96
CA PHE A 85 -1.04 -27.40 16.00
C PHE A 85 -2.24 -27.23 16.96
N PHE A 86 -2.53 -25.99 17.34
CA PHE A 86 -3.63 -25.67 18.27
C PHE A 86 -5.02 -25.67 17.62
N ARG A 87 -5.11 -25.86 16.31
CA ARG A 87 -6.38 -25.83 15.56
C ARG A 87 -7.22 -24.58 15.85
N ARG A 88 -6.55 -23.45 16.03
CA ARG A 88 -7.14 -22.16 16.31
C ARG A 88 -6.38 -21.08 15.55
N GLU A 89 -7.11 -20.06 15.08
CA GLU A 89 -6.52 -18.85 14.50
C GLU A 89 -5.60 -18.17 15.54
N GLY A 90 -4.43 -17.80 15.09
CA GLY A 90 -3.42 -17.14 15.91
C GLY A 90 -3.19 -15.70 15.48
N ARG A 91 -2.00 -15.44 14.90
CA ARG A 91 -1.69 -14.11 14.36
C ARG A 91 -2.46 -13.86 13.08
N PRO A 92 -2.85 -12.58 12.79
CA PRO A 92 -3.44 -12.23 11.50
C PRO A 92 -2.55 -12.68 10.33
N SER A 93 -3.16 -13.15 9.25
CA SER A 93 -2.46 -13.44 7.99
C SER A 93 -1.86 -12.17 7.39
N THR A 94 -0.93 -12.32 6.46
CA THR A 94 -0.41 -11.19 5.69
C THR A 94 -1.55 -10.49 4.93
N GLU A 95 -2.49 -11.24 4.36
CA GLU A 95 -3.65 -10.70 3.65
C GLU A 95 -4.54 -9.87 4.58
N ALA A 96 -4.89 -10.37 5.76
CA ALA A 96 -5.65 -9.61 6.74
C ALA A 96 -4.96 -8.28 7.12
N ILE A 97 -3.64 -8.29 7.28
CA ILE A 97 -2.85 -7.07 7.56
C ILE A 97 -2.91 -6.09 6.38
N LEU A 98 -2.84 -6.58 5.15
CA LEU A 98 -2.96 -5.74 3.96
C LEU A 98 -4.35 -5.15 3.83
N VAL A 99 -5.40 -5.93 4.10
CA VAL A 99 -6.79 -5.42 4.11
C VAL A 99 -7.01 -4.38 5.21
N CYS A 100 -6.42 -4.55 6.41
CA CYS A 100 -6.41 -3.49 7.44
C CYS A 100 -5.88 -2.16 6.86
N ARG A 101 -4.82 -2.21 6.07
CA ARG A 101 -4.23 -1.03 5.46
C ARG A 101 -5.11 -0.43 4.35
N LEU A 102 -5.76 -1.28 3.54
CA LEU A 102 -6.72 -0.83 2.52
C LEU A 102 -7.91 -0.10 3.13
N ILE A 103 -8.33 -0.49 4.32
CA ILE A 103 -9.41 0.18 5.06
C ILE A 103 -8.91 1.47 5.73
N ASP A 104 -7.81 1.40 6.47
CA ASP A 104 -7.30 2.54 7.28
C ASP A 104 -6.97 3.76 6.41
N ARG A 105 -6.35 3.54 5.24
CA ARG A 105 -5.84 4.61 4.39
C ARG A 105 -6.92 5.58 3.87
N PRO A 106 -8.05 5.14 3.31
CA PRO A 106 -9.10 6.05 2.88
C PRO A 106 -10.01 6.53 4.03
N LEU A 107 -10.17 5.76 5.11
CA LEU A 107 -11.06 6.13 6.21
C LEU A 107 -10.41 7.16 7.15
N ARG A 108 -9.15 7.02 7.48
CA ARG A 108 -8.44 7.90 8.42
C ARG A 108 -8.56 9.40 8.07
N PRO A 109 -8.28 9.86 6.84
CA PRO A 109 -8.38 11.27 6.48
C PRO A 109 -9.83 11.80 6.38
N THR A 110 -10.82 10.91 6.50
CA THR A 110 -12.25 11.25 6.42
C THR A 110 -12.84 11.63 7.79
N PHE A 111 -12.15 11.33 8.88
CA PHE A 111 -12.53 11.79 10.21
C PHE A 111 -12.16 13.26 10.43
N VAL A 112 -12.87 13.91 11.35
CA VAL A 112 -12.56 15.28 11.74
C VAL A 112 -11.14 15.37 12.33
N GLU A 113 -10.40 16.41 11.95
CA GLU A 113 -9.07 16.67 12.49
C GLU A 113 -9.16 16.99 14.00
N GLY A 114 -8.22 16.47 14.78
CA GLY A 114 -8.15 16.68 16.22
C GLY A 114 -9.00 15.73 17.07
N LEU A 115 -9.68 14.76 16.48
CA LEU A 115 -10.34 13.70 17.24
C LEU A 115 -9.29 12.84 17.96
N ARG A 116 -9.41 12.71 19.31
CA ARG A 116 -8.50 11.92 20.15
C ARG A 116 -9.17 10.76 20.87
N ASN A 117 -10.47 10.58 20.70
CA ASN A 117 -11.12 9.35 21.13
C ASN A 117 -10.57 8.20 20.28
N GLU A 118 -10.20 7.10 20.94
CA GLU A 118 -9.76 5.89 20.24
C GLU A 118 -10.94 5.29 19.49
N VAL A 119 -10.78 5.10 18.20
CA VAL A 119 -11.76 4.42 17.33
C VAL A 119 -11.17 3.09 16.91
N GLN A 120 -11.95 2.03 17.08
CA GLN A 120 -11.60 0.69 16.61
C GLN A 120 -12.66 0.19 15.63
N ILE A 121 -12.21 -0.27 14.48
CA ILE A 121 -13.03 -0.92 13.46
C ILE A 121 -12.54 -2.37 13.36
N VAL A 122 -13.43 -3.32 13.64
CA VAL A 122 -13.14 -4.75 13.50
C VAL A 122 -14.00 -5.32 12.39
N VAL A 123 -13.36 -5.86 11.37
CA VAL A 123 -14.01 -6.56 10.26
C VAL A 123 -13.77 -8.06 10.41
N THR A 124 -14.83 -8.84 10.54
CA THR A 124 -14.75 -10.29 10.66
C THR A 124 -15.30 -10.93 9.39
N VAL A 125 -14.52 -11.80 8.77
CA VAL A 125 -14.96 -12.61 7.62
C VAL A 125 -15.75 -13.81 8.17
N LEU A 126 -17.06 -13.81 7.92
CA LEU A 126 -17.99 -14.83 8.44
C LEU A 126 -18.30 -15.93 7.43
N ALA A 127 -18.29 -15.60 6.14
CA ALA A 127 -18.42 -16.55 5.05
C ALA A 127 -17.66 -16.01 3.83
N ILE A 128 -17.03 -16.89 3.06
CA ILE A 128 -16.36 -16.55 1.81
C ILE A 128 -16.55 -17.67 0.78
N ALA A 129 -17.00 -17.30 -0.41
CA ALA A 129 -17.04 -18.22 -1.52
C ALA A 129 -15.61 -18.57 -1.99
N PRO A 130 -15.35 -19.79 -2.49
CA PRO A 130 -13.99 -20.30 -2.70
C PRO A 130 -13.12 -19.48 -3.67
N ASP A 131 -13.73 -18.73 -4.58
CA ASP A 131 -13.05 -17.98 -5.65
C ASP A 131 -13.17 -16.46 -5.47
N GLU A 132 -13.46 -15.99 -4.24
CA GLU A 132 -13.77 -14.58 -4.00
C GLU A 132 -12.69 -13.86 -3.18
N PHE A 133 -12.53 -12.56 -3.47
CA PHE A 133 -11.85 -11.60 -2.63
C PHE A 133 -12.84 -10.92 -1.68
N TYR A 134 -12.36 -10.49 -0.52
CA TYR A 134 -13.20 -9.78 0.45
C TYR A 134 -12.73 -8.34 0.74
N ASP A 135 -11.58 -7.94 0.22
CA ASP A 135 -10.89 -6.67 0.53
C ASP A 135 -11.73 -5.42 0.21
N ALA A 136 -12.21 -5.28 -1.04
CA ALA A 136 -13.06 -4.16 -1.42
C ALA A 136 -14.39 -4.15 -0.67
N LEU A 137 -15.00 -5.32 -0.42
CA LEU A 137 -16.20 -5.45 0.40
C LEU A 137 -15.93 -4.96 1.83
N ALA A 138 -14.74 -5.27 2.38
CA ALA A 138 -14.33 -4.85 3.72
C ALA A 138 -14.21 -3.33 3.85
N ILE A 139 -13.71 -2.63 2.83
CA ILE A 139 -13.68 -1.16 2.80
C ILE A 139 -15.09 -0.59 2.94
N ASN A 140 -16.04 -1.09 2.16
CA ASN A 140 -17.44 -0.63 2.19
C ASN A 140 -18.12 -0.95 3.53
N ALA A 141 -17.90 -2.14 4.07
CA ALA A 141 -18.46 -2.54 5.37
C ALA A 141 -17.94 -1.65 6.50
N ALA A 142 -16.64 -1.38 6.53
CA ALA A 142 -15.99 -0.52 7.51
C ALA A 142 -16.46 0.95 7.38
N SER A 143 -16.61 1.44 6.15
CA SER A 143 -17.14 2.77 5.88
C SER A 143 -18.56 2.92 6.44
N LEU A 144 -19.46 2.01 6.12
CA LEU A 144 -20.84 2.11 6.55
C LEU A 144 -21.01 1.92 8.07
N SER A 145 -20.30 0.97 8.69
CA SER A 145 -20.36 0.79 10.14
C SER A 145 -19.87 2.04 10.89
N THR A 146 -18.92 2.76 10.31
CA THR A 146 -18.44 4.05 10.82
C THR A 146 -19.45 5.16 10.57
N GLN A 147 -20.04 5.23 9.37
CA GLN A 147 -21.02 6.25 8.99
C GLN A 147 -22.26 6.24 9.88
N ILE A 148 -22.72 5.05 10.30
CA ILE A 148 -23.93 4.93 11.16
C ILE A 148 -23.65 5.02 12.66
N SER A 149 -22.37 5.12 13.06
CA SER A 149 -21.95 5.04 14.47
C SER A 149 -22.23 6.29 15.30
N GLY A 150 -22.50 7.44 14.65
CA GLY A 150 -22.57 8.75 15.30
C GLY A 150 -21.21 9.42 15.53
N LEU A 151 -20.13 8.90 14.94
CA LEU A 151 -18.82 9.54 14.91
C LEU A 151 -18.78 10.69 13.88
N PRO A 152 -17.92 11.71 14.08
CA PRO A 152 -17.71 12.78 13.11
C PRO A 152 -16.88 12.29 11.93
N PHE A 153 -17.56 11.63 11.00
CA PHE A 153 -17.00 10.97 9.82
C PHE A 153 -17.64 11.52 8.55
N ASN A 154 -16.83 12.08 7.64
CA ASN A 154 -17.26 12.74 6.41
C ASN A 154 -17.33 11.77 5.21
N GLY A 155 -17.79 10.55 5.46
CA GLY A 155 -18.07 9.55 4.43
C GLY A 155 -19.48 9.65 3.85
N PRO A 156 -19.96 8.58 3.21
CA PRO A 156 -19.32 7.27 3.10
C PRO A 156 -18.18 7.19 2.08
N ILE A 157 -17.32 6.19 2.28
CA ILE A 157 -16.27 5.79 1.36
C ILE A 157 -16.70 4.54 0.62
N GLY A 158 -16.60 4.56 -0.71
CA GLY A 158 -16.75 3.35 -1.53
C GLY A 158 -15.40 2.70 -1.81
N GLY A 159 -15.38 1.37 -1.86
CA GLY A 159 -14.23 0.58 -2.27
C GLY A 159 -14.62 -0.39 -3.38
N ILE A 160 -13.80 -0.48 -4.43
CA ILE A 160 -14.01 -1.38 -5.57
C ILE A 160 -12.69 -2.04 -5.97
N ARG A 161 -12.75 -3.30 -6.40
CA ARG A 161 -11.67 -3.99 -7.10
C ARG A 161 -12.08 -4.22 -8.53
N LEU A 162 -11.20 -3.90 -9.48
CA LEU A 162 -11.40 -4.04 -10.92
C LEU A 162 -10.28 -4.88 -11.51
N ALA A 163 -10.61 -5.78 -12.44
CA ALA A 163 -9.63 -6.47 -13.26
C ALA A 163 -9.80 -6.06 -14.74
N LEU A 164 -8.68 -5.78 -15.43
CA LEU A 164 -8.70 -5.52 -16.87
C LEU A 164 -8.53 -6.84 -17.61
N ILE A 165 -9.62 -7.34 -18.18
CA ILE A 165 -9.65 -8.60 -18.92
C ILE A 165 -9.67 -8.30 -20.41
N PRO A 166 -8.67 -8.78 -21.19
CA PRO A 166 -8.63 -8.65 -22.63
C PRO A 166 -9.80 -9.37 -23.32
N GLY A 167 -10.28 -8.84 -24.42
CA GLY A 167 -11.36 -9.46 -25.18
C GLY A 167 -11.31 -9.15 -26.67
N SER A 168 -11.84 -10.04 -27.50
CA SER A 168 -11.90 -9.88 -28.96
C SER A 168 -12.67 -8.64 -29.43
N ASN A 169 -13.58 -8.13 -28.59
CA ASN A 169 -14.38 -6.93 -28.85
C ASN A 169 -13.91 -5.72 -28.03
N GLY A 170 -12.68 -5.73 -27.55
CA GLY A 170 -12.08 -4.75 -26.65
C GLY A 170 -11.95 -5.26 -25.23
N ASP A 171 -11.05 -4.63 -24.48
CA ASP A 171 -10.78 -4.95 -23.09
C ASP A 171 -11.89 -4.44 -22.18
N GLN A 172 -12.12 -5.13 -21.08
CA GLN A 172 -13.18 -4.76 -20.13
C GLN A 172 -12.66 -4.72 -18.71
N TRP A 173 -13.00 -3.65 -18.00
CA TRP A 173 -12.84 -3.54 -16.55
C TRP A 173 -13.99 -4.29 -15.85
N VAL A 174 -13.66 -5.32 -15.09
CA VAL A 174 -14.61 -6.19 -14.38
C VAL A 174 -14.59 -5.87 -12.90
N ALA A 175 -15.74 -5.50 -12.36
CA ALA A 175 -15.92 -5.16 -10.94
C ALA A 175 -16.08 -6.42 -10.08
N PHE A 176 -15.45 -6.43 -8.91
CA PHE A 176 -15.38 -7.59 -8.01
C PHE A 176 -14.98 -8.87 -8.76
N PRO A 177 -13.80 -8.87 -9.40
CA PRO A 177 -13.32 -10.05 -10.13
C PRO A 177 -13.09 -11.22 -9.17
N LYS A 178 -13.19 -12.43 -9.72
CA LYS A 178 -12.82 -13.67 -9.02
C LYS A 178 -11.32 -13.95 -9.17
N PHE A 179 -10.76 -14.78 -8.30
CA PHE A 179 -9.36 -15.22 -8.43
C PHE A 179 -9.10 -15.86 -9.80
N SER A 180 -9.99 -16.73 -10.26
CA SER A 180 -9.89 -17.37 -11.59
C SER A 180 -9.89 -16.36 -12.74
N GLN A 181 -10.55 -15.22 -12.62
CA GLN A 181 -10.56 -14.18 -13.64
C GLN A 181 -9.25 -13.39 -13.70
N LEU A 182 -8.45 -13.37 -12.64
CA LEU A 182 -7.14 -12.73 -12.66
C LEU A 182 -6.13 -13.49 -13.53
N GLU A 183 -6.32 -14.78 -13.78
CA GLU A 183 -5.49 -15.56 -14.70
C GLU A 183 -5.59 -15.03 -16.15
N GLU A 184 -6.74 -14.46 -16.52
CA GLU A 184 -6.99 -13.88 -17.84
C GLU A 184 -6.81 -12.35 -17.87
N ALA A 185 -6.61 -11.71 -16.73
CA ALA A 185 -6.48 -10.27 -16.62
C ALA A 185 -5.03 -9.81 -16.76
N VAL A 186 -4.82 -8.65 -17.36
CA VAL A 186 -3.49 -8.01 -17.46
C VAL A 186 -3.20 -7.08 -16.28
N PHE A 187 -4.25 -6.59 -15.60
CA PHE A 187 -4.11 -5.61 -14.52
C PHE A 187 -5.21 -5.79 -13.48
N ASP A 188 -4.86 -5.57 -12.22
CA ASP A 188 -5.70 -5.64 -11.04
C ASP A 188 -5.62 -4.32 -10.28
N LEU A 189 -6.76 -3.73 -9.96
CA LEU A 189 -6.87 -2.36 -9.46
C LEU A 189 -7.89 -2.28 -8.33
N THR A 190 -7.46 -1.93 -7.13
CA THR A 190 -8.34 -1.61 -5.99
C THR A 190 -8.35 -0.11 -5.77
N VAL A 191 -9.54 0.48 -5.76
CA VAL A 191 -9.75 1.93 -5.61
C VAL A 191 -10.72 2.21 -4.48
N ALA A 192 -10.41 3.22 -3.66
CA ALA A 192 -11.38 3.79 -2.74
C ALA A 192 -11.57 5.29 -3.02
N GLY A 193 -12.80 5.75 -2.85
CA GLY A 193 -13.15 7.14 -3.10
C GLY A 193 -14.43 7.56 -2.40
N ARG A 194 -14.72 8.84 -2.45
CA ARG A 194 -15.94 9.44 -1.92
C ARG A 194 -16.60 10.36 -2.93
N LEU A 195 -17.90 10.63 -2.76
CA LEU A 195 -18.60 11.60 -3.58
C LEU A 195 -18.16 13.02 -3.24
N VAL A 196 -17.96 13.79 -4.28
CA VAL A 196 -17.69 15.23 -4.22
C VAL A 196 -18.52 15.94 -5.27
N THR A 197 -18.75 17.24 -5.09
CA THR A 197 -19.33 18.09 -6.12
C THR A 197 -18.21 18.82 -6.82
N ASP A 198 -18.12 18.69 -8.13
CA ASP A 198 -17.11 19.38 -8.94
C ASP A 198 -17.39 20.90 -9.03
N ALA A 199 -16.46 21.64 -9.59
CA ALA A 199 -16.60 23.09 -9.76
C ALA A 199 -17.79 23.52 -10.64
N SER A 200 -18.34 22.60 -11.44
CA SER A 200 -19.52 22.82 -12.29
C SER A 200 -20.83 22.42 -11.61
N GLY A 201 -20.77 21.92 -10.37
CA GLY A 201 -21.93 21.47 -9.61
C GLY A 201 -22.36 20.02 -9.91
N ASN A 202 -21.55 19.25 -10.66
CA ASN A 202 -21.84 17.86 -10.95
C ASN A 202 -21.27 16.95 -9.87
N GLU A 203 -21.94 15.82 -9.63
CA GLU A 203 -21.45 14.79 -8.75
C GLU A 203 -20.32 13.99 -9.41
N ASP A 204 -19.16 13.95 -8.76
CA ASP A 204 -18.00 13.15 -9.15
C ASP A 204 -17.46 12.33 -7.97
N VAL A 205 -16.48 11.47 -8.22
CA VAL A 205 -15.78 10.67 -7.22
C VAL A 205 -14.36 11.20 -7.04
N ALA A 206 -14.05 11.61 -5.83
CA ALA A 206 -12.69 11.90 -5.41
C ALA A 206 -11.96 10.60 -5.07
N ILE A 207 -10.90 10.28 -5.82
CA ILE A 207 -10.05 9.12 -5.55
C ILE A 207 -9.21 9.40 -4.30
N MET A 208 -9.25 8.51 -3.33
CA MET A 208 -8.56 8.65 -2.04
C MET A 208 -7.47 7.61 -1.81
N MET A 209 -7.60 6.44 -2.39
CA MET A 209 -6.64 5.35 -2.27
C MET A 209 -6.64 4.50 -3.54
N VAL A 210 -5.45 4.10 -3.97
CA VAL A 210 -5.26 3.15 -5.06
C VAL A 210 -4.22 2.11 -4.67
N GLU A 211 -4.52 0.86 -4.94
CA GLU A 211 -3.58 -0.26 -4.98
C GLU A 211 -3.76 -0.96 -6.32
N ALA A 212 -2.69 -1.15 -7.07
CA ALA A 212 -2.79 -1.80 -8.37
C ALA A 212 -1.54 -2.57 -8.70
N GLU A 213 -1.72 -3.58 -9.55
CA GLU A 213 -0.62 -4.43 -10.01
C GLU A 213 -0.91 -5.04 -11.39
N ALA A 214 0.13 -5.27 -12.16
CA ALA A 214 0.04 -6.19 -13.29
C ALA A 214 -0.02 -7.62 -12.73
N THR A 215 -0.83 -8.47 -13.34
CA THR A 215 -1.01 -9.85 -12.87
C THR A 215 0.23 -10.71 -13.16
N GLU A 216 0.33 -11.85 -12.49
CA GLU A 216 1.40 -12.83 -12.75
C GLU A 216 1.49 -13.24 -14.21
N HIS A 217 0.33 -13.34 -14.90
CA HIS A 217 0.24 -13.77 -16.29
C HIS A 217 0.30 -12.64 -17.31
N SER A 218 0.39 -11.38 -16.85
CA SER A 218 0.34 -10.20 -17.72
C SER A 218 1.42 -10.19 -18.79
N TRP A 219 2.64 -10.64 -18.48
CA TRP A 219 3.72 -10.70 -19.47
C TRP A 219 3.36 -11.54 -20.68
N ASP A 220 2.88 -12.76 -20.47
CA ASP A 220 2.54 -13.68 -21.56
C ASP A 220 1.28 -13.22 -22.30
N LEU A 221 0.29 -12.68 -21.60
CA LEU A 221 -0.90 -12.08 -22.20
C LEU A 221 -0.53 -10.90 -23.12
N ILE A 222 0.36 -10.01 -22.68
CA ILE A 222 0.84 -8.86 -23.46
C ILE A 222 1.61 -9.34 -24.69
N LYS A 223 2.46 -10.35 -24.57
CA LYS A 223 3.16 -10.96 -25.70
C LYS A 223 2.20 -11.65 -26.67
N GLY A 224 1.07 -12.14 -26.17
CA GLY A 224 -0.04 -12.66 -26.96
C GLY A 224 -0.91 -11.60 -27.63
N GLY A 225 -0.64 -10.31 -27.43
CA GLY A 225 -1.34 -9.20 -28.06
C GLY A 225 -2.36 -8.47 -27.17
N ALA A 226 -2.41 -8.79 -25.86
CA ALA A 226 -3.23 -8.05 -24.92
C ALA A 226 -2.71 -6.62 -24.70
N THR A 227 -3.59 -5.72 -24.28
CA THR A 227 -3.24 -4.33 -23.97
C THR A 227 -2.22 -4.25 -22.83
N LYS A 228 -1.18 -3.45 -23.02
CA LYS A 228 -0.20 -3.15 -21.98
C LYS A 228 -0.82 -2.21 -20.97
N PRO A 229 -0.75 -2.52 -19.66
CA PRO A 229 -1.20 -1.62 -18.62
C PRO A 229 -0.18 -0.48 -18.39
N ASP A 230 -0.09 0.41 -19.36
CA ASP A 230 0.70 1.63 -19.28
C ASP A 230 -0.02 2.71 -18.45
N GLU A 231 0.59 3.88 -18.34
CA GLU A 231 0.08 4.98 -17.55
C GLU A 231 -1.31 5.46 -18.01
N ALA A 232 -1.57 5.44 -19.32
CA ALA A 232 -2.87 5.83 -19.88
C ALA A 232 -3.96 4.80 -19.54
N VAL A 233 -3.65 3.52 -19.58
CA VAL A 233 -4.57 2.44 -19.19
C VAL A 233 -4.87 2.49 -17.70
N VAL A 234 -3.88 2.79 -16.86
CA VAL A 234 -4.11 3.01 -15.42
C VAL A 234 -5.09 4.16 -15.19
N ALA A 235 -4.88 5.30 -15.86
CA ALA A 235 -5.79 6.44 -15.76
C ALA A 235 -7.22 6.08 -16.20
N GLN A 236 -7.38 5.30 -17.28
CA GLN A 236 -8.70 4.78 -17.71
C GLN A 236 -9.34 3.89 -16.65
N GLY A 237 -8.56 3.05 -15.96
CA GLY A 237 -9.04 2.20 -14.86
C GLY A 237 -9.59 3.00 -13.69
N LEU A 238 -8.94 4.12 -13.34
CA LEU A 238 -9.44 5.02 -12.30
C LEU A 238 -10.79 5.65 -12.70
N GLU A 239 -10.95 6.07 -13.94
CA GLU A 239 -12.25 6.56 -14.44
C GLU A 239 -13.31 5.45 -14.49
N ALA A 240 -12.94 4.24 -14.91
CA ALA A 240 -13.84 3.08 -14.93
C ALA A 240 -14.35 2.68 -13.53
N ALA A 241 -13.59 2.96 -12.48
CA ALA A 241 -13.99 2.69 -11.10
C ALA A 241 -15.13 3.61 -10.60
N LYS A 242 -15.20 4.85 -11.08
CA LYS A 242 -16.11 5.86 -10.57
C LYS A 242 -17.61 5.49 -10.63
N PRO A 243 -18.16 4.95 -11.73
CA PRO A 243 -19.57 4.53 -11.77
C PRO A 243 -19.91 3.48 -10.72
N PHE A 244 -19.03 2.50 -10.50
CA PHE A 244 -19.23 1.46 -9.50
C PHE A 244 -19.14 2.01 -8.08
N LEU A 245 -18.18 2.89 -7.82
CA LEU A 245 -18.05 3.58 -6.54
C LEU A 245 -19.30 4.40 -6.21
N LYS A 246 -19.86 5.12 -7.18
CA LYS A 246 -21.13 5.86 -7.01
C LYS A 246 -22.28 4.96 -6.58
N GLN A 247 -22.42 3.78 -7.21
CA GLN A 247 -23.48 2.83 -6.85
C GLN A 247 -23.31 2.29 -5.43
N LEU A 248 -22.08 1.91 -5.04
CA LEU A 248 -21.77 1.42 -3.71
C LEU A 248 -22.00 2.47 -2.62
N ILE A 249 -21.56 3.71 -2.87
CA ILE A 249 -21.76 4.84 -1.95
C ILE A 249 -23.25 5.17 -1.82
N LYS A 250 -24.01 5.11 -2.91
CA LYS A 250 -25.46 5.33 -2.87
C LYS A 250 -26.15 4.30 -1.98
N ALA A 251 -25.85 3.00 -2.13
CA ALA A 251 -26.43 1.96 -1.29
C ALA A 251 -26.06 2.14 0.20
N GLN A 252 -24.80 2.51 0.51
CA GLN A 252 -24.39 2.88 1.87
C GLN A 252 -25.22 4.06 2.40
N SER A 253 -25.41 5.11 1.58
CA SER A 253 -26.16 6.31 1.95
C SER A 253 -27.64 6.01 2.21
N GLU A 254 -28.24 5.08 1.48
CA GLU A 254 -29.63 4.63 1.69
C GLU A 254 -29.82 3.95 3.06
N VAL A 255 -28.86 3.13 3.47
CA VAL A 255 -28.86 2.52 4.81
C VAL A 255 -28.60 3.58 5.89
N ALA A 256 -27.60 4.44 5.68
CA ALA A 256 -27.24 5.49 6.63
C ALA A 256 -28.41 6.48 6.86
N ALA A 257 -29.15 6.84 5.83
CA ALA A 257 -30.31 7.74 5.94
C ALA A 257 -31.40 7.23 6.90
N LYS A 258 -31.49 5.91 7.09
CA LYS A 258 -32.49 5.28 7.96
C LYS A 258 -31.94 4.86 9.32
N ALA A 259 -30.66 4.47 9.38
CA ALA A 259 -30.09 3.80 10.53
C ALA A 259 -28.94 4.57 11.23
N ALA A 260 -28.48 5.69 10.67
CA ALA A 260 -27.40 6.46 11.27
C ALA A 260 -27.87 7.09 12.59
N LYS A 261 -27.02 6.95 13.61
CA LYS A 261 -27.18 7.69 14.88
C LYS A 261 -26.85 9.16 14.65
N ALA A 262 -27.46 10.03 15.43
CA ALA A 262 -27.07 11.44 15.43
C ALA A 262 -25.58 11.58 15.76
N VAL A 263 -24.91 12.44 15.02
CA VAL A 263 -23.50 12.73 15.28
C VAL A 263 -23.36 13.30 16.68
N GLN A 264 -22.52 12.66 17.49
CA GLN A 264 -22.26 13.07 18.86
C GLN A 264 -21.18 14.15 18.88
N ASP A 265 -21.26 15.01 19.89
CA ASP A 265 -20.27 16.06 20.12
C ASP A 265 -19.05 15.45 20.82
N TYR A 266 -18.04 15.08 20.04
CA TYR A 266 -16.76 14.62 20.53
C TYR A 266 -15.80 15.80 20.69
N PRO A 267 -14.99 15.85 21.76
CA PRO A 267 -14.00 16.91 21.92
C PRO A 267 -12.96 16.84 20.80
N VAL A 268 -12.76 17.97 20.16
CA VAL A 268 -11.76 18.15 19.09
C VAL A 268 -10.61 18.97 19.65
N PHE A 269 -9.41 18.46 19.57
CA PHE A 269 -8.20 19.09 20.06
C PHE A 269 -7.41 19.67 18.89
N LEU A 270 -7.59 20.95 18.64
CA LEU A 270 -6.78 21.65 17.66
C LEU A 270 -5.32 21.65 18.10
N PRO A 271 -4.37 21.46 17.16
CA PRO A 271 -2.94 21.37 17.48
C PRO A 271 -2.39 22.69 18.06
N TYR A 272 -3.01 23.82 17.75
CA TYR A 272 -2.68 25.15 18.27
C TYR A 272 -3.85 26.13 18.09
N GLU A 273 -3.82 27.20 18.86
CA GLU A 273 -4.71 28.35 18.70
C GLU A 273 -4.12 29.34 17.69
N GLN A 274 -4.96 30.12 17.01
CA GLN A 274 -4.50 31.09 16.00
C GLN A 274 -3.53 32.12 16.60
N THR A 275 -3.76 32.54 17.83
CA THR A 275 -2.86 33.48 18.55
C THR A 275 -1.46 32.91 18.73
N THR A 276 -1.34 31.61 19.03
CA THR A 276 -0.04 30.93 19.12
C THR A 276 0.61 30.83 17.75
N PHE A 277 -0.16 30.47 16.71
CA PHE A 277 0.36 30.42 15.34
C PHE A 277 0.89 31.77 14.88
N ASP A 278 0.14 32.86 15.09
CA ASP A 278 0.54 34.20 14.68
C ASP A 278 1.79 34.67 15.42
N ALA A 279 1.93 34.36 16.71
CA ALA A 279 3.12 34.67 17.49
C ALA A 279 4.36 33.90 17.00
N VAL A 280 4.22 32.62 16.69
CA VAL A 280 5.29 31.79 16.12
C VAL A 280 5.66 32.27 14.71
N ALA A 281 4.69 32.54 13.86
CA ALA A 281 4.91 33.06 12.51
C ALA A 281 5.63 34.41 12.54
N GLY A 282 5.18 35.33 13.38
CA GLY A 282 5.81 36.66 13.52
C GLY A 282 7.26 36.61 13.96
N PHE A 283 7.68 35.58 14.73
CA PHE A 283 9.06 35.40 15.14
C PHE A 283 9.91 34.65 14.11
N ALA A 284 9.35 33.61 13.49
CA ALA A 284 10.11 32.59 12.78
C ALA A 284 10.03 32.68 11.25
N GLU A 285 8.99 33.30 10.66
CA GLU A 285 8.69 33.17 9.22
C GLU A 285 9.86 33.56 8.32
N ASP A 286 10.46 34.73 8.51
CA ASP A 286 11.55 35.21 7.65
C ASP A 286 12.85 34.41 7.83
N ARG A 287 13.10 33.95 9.05
CA ARG A 287 14.25 33.09 9.34
C ARG A 287 14.05 31.69 8.74
N LEU A 288 12.85 31.14 8.80
CA LEU A 288 12.51 29.88 8.17
C LEU A 288 12.66 29.94 6.65
N LYS A 289 12.23 31.05 6.01
CA LYS A 289 12.47 31.25 4.58
C LYS A 289 13.94 31.14 4.21
N SER A 290 14.83 31.66 5.05
CA SER A 290 16.28 31.60 4.86
C SER A 290 16.84 30.19 5.12
N ILE A 291 16.41 29.55 6.22
CA ILE A 291 16.85 28.21 6.62
C ILE A 291 16.49 27.19 5.53
N TYR A 292 15.26 27.25 5.02
CA TYR A 292 14.81 26.32 3.98
C TYR A 292 15.35 26.61 2.57
N GLN A 293 16.29 27.55 2.43
CA GLN A 293 17.16 27.72 1.25
C GLN A 293 18.48 26.93 1.37
N ILE A 294 18.81 26.44 2.55
CA ILE A 294 20.01 25.63 2.79
C ILE A 294 19.76 24.24 2.18
N ALA A 295 20.52 23.86 1.16
CA ALA A 295 20.38 22.57 0.48
C ALA A 295 20.89 21.40 1.33
N ASP A 296 21.99 21.58 2.07
CA ASP A 296 22.55 20.55 2.93
C ASP A 296 21.59 20.20 4.08
N LYS A 297 21.31 18.91 4.21
CA LYS A 297 20.32 18.40 5.19
C LYS A 297 20.75 18.69 6.64
N ILE A 298 22.02 18.42 6.96
CA ILE A 298 22.52 18.52 8.35
C ILE A 298 22.61 20.00 8.76
N GLU A 299 23.16 20.85 7.89
CA GLU A 299 23.25 22.28 8.13
C GLU A 299 21.86 22.89 8.31
N ARG A 300 20.92 22.56 7.42
CA ARG A 300 19.53 23.01 7.52
C ARG A 300 18.87 22.55 8.81
N GLN A 301 19.04 21.27 9.20
CA GLN A 301 18.44 20.74 10.42
C GLN A 301 19.00 21.40 11.67
N ASN A 302 20.31 21.62 11.74
CA ASN A 302 20.92 22.33 12.87
C ASN A 302 20.39 23.77 12.99
N ALA A 303 20.23 24.46 11.88
CA ALA A 303 19.68 25.82 11.87
C ALA A 303 18.19 25.84 12.27
N ASP A 304 17.41 24.86 11.81
CA ASP A 304 15.99 24.71 12.14
C ASP A 304 15.78 24.38 13.63
N ASP A 305 16.57 23.46 14.18
CA ASP A 305 16.51 23.09 15.60
C ASP A 305 16.89 24.28 16.50
N ALA A 306 17.94 25.02 16.15
CA ALA A 306 18.34 26.23 16.87
C ALA A 306 17.23 27.29 16.86
N LEU A 307 16.61 27.55 15.71
CA LEU A 307 15.49 28.49 15.61
C LEU A 307 14.28 28.01 16.42
N LYS A 308 13.97 26.73 16.38
CA LYS A 308 12.85 26.15 17.15
C LYS A 308 13.01 26.34 18.64
N ASP A 309 14.24 26.22 19.17
CA ASP A 309 14.50 26.45 20.58
C ASP A 309 14.40 27.94 20.97
N GLU A 310 14.83 28.85 20.09
CA GLU A 310 14.62 30.28 20.29
C GLU A 310 13.13 30.65 20.27
N VAL A 311 12.33 30.05 19.35
CA VAL A 311 10.87 30.25 19.30
C VAL A 311 10.21 29.76 20.60
N LYS A 312 10.61 28.61 21.12
CA LYS A 312 10.10 28.11 22.42
C LYS A 312 10.37 29.08 23.55
N ALA A 313 11.61 29.66 23.60
CA ALA A 313 11.98 30.63 24.60
C ALA A 313 11.18 31.94 24.48
N ASP A 314 10.97 32.46 23.28
CA ASP A 314 10.15 33.64 23.01
C ASP A 314 8.69 33.46 23.44
N ILE A 315 8.08 32.30 23.06
CA ILE A 315 6.71 32.00 23.46
C ILE A 315 6.59 31.85 24.98
N ALA A 316 7.54 31.18 25.63
CA ALA A 316 7.55 31.05 27.09
C ALA A 316 7.59 32.42 27.77
N ALA A 317 8.42 33.35 27.29
CA ALA A 317 8.47 34.73 27.79
C ALA A 317 7.15 35.50 27.58
N LYS A 318 6.49 35.29 26.43
CA LYS A 318 5.17 35.87 26.14
C LYS A 318 4.07 35.32 27.06
N VAL A 319 4.15 34.03 27.41
CA VAL A 319 3.25 33.44 28.42
C VAL A 319 3.50 34.01 29.82
N GLU A 320 4.75 34.10 30.24
CA GLU A 320 5.12 34.69 31.54
C GLU A 320 4.66 36.15 31.68
N SER A 321 4.73 36.92 30.60
CA SER A 321 4.25 38.31 30.57
C SER A 321 2.72 38.45 30.46
N GLY A 322 1.99 37.34 30.29
CA GLY A 322 0.54 37.34 30.10
C GLY A 322 0.08 37.77 28.70
N ALA A 323 1.00 37.89 27.72
CA ALA A 323 0.68 38.19 26.34
C ALA A 323 0.07 37.00 25.56
N LEU A 324 0.35 35.78 26.00
CA LEU A 324 -0.23 34.53 25.48
C LEU A 324 -0.77 33.65 26.61
N PRO A 325 -1.77 32.80 26.33
CA PRO A 325 -2.28 31.86 27.32
C PRO A 325 -1.24 30.77 27.65
N GLU A 326 -1.35 30.14 28.83
CA GLU A 326 -0.45 29.07 29.27
C GLU A 326 -0.42 27.88 28.30
N SER A 327 -1.55 27.59 27.63
CA SER A 327 -1.70 26.57 26.61
C SER A 327 -0.71 26.73 25.43
N ALA A 328 -0.26 27.96 25.15
CA ALA A 328 0.65 28.24 24.04
C ALA A 328 1.98 27.47 24.13
N ASN A 329 2.51 27.26 25.37
CA ASN A 329 3.74 26.48 25.58
C ASN A 329 3.67 25.06 24.98
N GLY A 330 2.51 24.39 25.10
CA GLY A 330 2.27 23.06 24.55
C GLY A 330 2.03 23.05 23.03
N GLN A 331 1.69 24.21 22.47
CA GLN A 331 1.28 24.34 21.07
C GLN A 331 2.42 24.77 20.11
N VAL A 332 3.55 25.24 20.65
CA VAL A 332 4.67 25.82 19.87
C VAL A 332 5.13 24.89 18.77
N SER A 333 5.38 23.62 19.07
CA SER A 333 5.91 22.66 18.10
C SER A 333 4.97 22.42 16.94
N ALA A 334 3.67 22.34 17.17
CA ALA A 334 2.65 22.17 16.14
C ALA A 334 2.50 23.44 15.28
N ALA A 335 2.46 24.62 15.91
CA ALA A 335 2.42 25.90 15.23
C ALA A 335 3.66 26.10 14.35
N TYR A 336 4.84 25.85 14.90
CA TYR A 336 6.11 25.93 14.16
C TYR A 336 6.13 25.03 12.93
N LYS A 337 5.72 23.76 13.07
CA LYS A 337 5.58 22.82 11.96
C LYS A 337 4.62 23.33 10.89
N SER A 338 3.52 23.97 11.27
CA SER A 338 2.55 24.53 10.33
C SER A 338 3.08 25.76 9.59
N VAL A 339 3.83 26.64 10.26
CA VAL A 339 4.53 27.76 9.60
C VAL A 339 5.56 27.23 8.62
N THR A 340 6.38 26.27 9.02
CA THR A 340 7.36 25.61 8.13
C THR A 340 6.68 24.98 6.90
N LYS A 341 5.58 24.24 7.14
CA LYS A 341 4.79 23.64 6.06
C LYS A 341 4.32 24.68 5.04
N LYS A 342 3.77 25.80 5.50
CA LYS A 342 3.30 26.89 4.65
C LYS A 342 4.43 27.48 3.79
N ILE A 343 5.60 27.71 4.38
CA ILE A 343 6.77 28.29 3.68
C ILE A 343 7.29 27.32 2.61
N VAL A 344 7.51 26.07 2.96
CA VAL A 344 8.03 25.04 2.04
C VAL A 344 7.07 24.81 0.87
N ARG A 345 5.77 24.67 1.14
CA ARG A 345 4.75 24.48 0.11
C ARG A 345 4.63 25.70 -0.80
N GLY A 346 4.64 26.91 -0.23
CA GLY A 346 4.63 28.14 -0.99
C GLY A 346 5.82 28.22 -1.97
N ARG A 347 7.02 27.92 -1.51
CA ARG A 347 8.23 27.92 -2.35
C ARG A 347 8.16 26.90 -3.49
N ILE A 348 7.64 25.70 -3.22
CA ILE A 348 7.45 24.67 -4.25
C ILE A 348 6.47 25.16 -5.31
N LEU A 349 5.33 25.74 -4.91
CA LEU A 349 4.26 26.17 -5.83
C LEU A 349 4.59 27.44 -6.62
N THR A 350 5.36 28.38 -6.03
CA THR A 350 5.68 29.66 -6.67
C THR A 350 7.01 29.62 -7.42
N ASP A 351 8.04 29.05 -6.81
CA ASP A 351 9.40 29.10 -7.32
C ASP A 351 9.82 27.79 -8.01
N GLY A 352 9.06 26.71 -7.85
CA GLY A 352 9.41 25.38 -8.36
C GLY A 352 10.65 24.79 -7.71
N VAL A 353 11.02 25.24 -6.50
CA VAL A 353 12.24 24.82 -5.79
C VAL A 353 11.88 24.07 -4.52
N ARG A 354 12.47 22.89 -4.36
CA ARG A 354 12.23 21.96 -3.26
C ARG A 354 13.16 22.21 -2.07
N ILE A 355 12.94 21.45 -0.98
CA ILE A 355 13.67 21.61 0.29
C ILE A 355 15.19 21.49 0.09
N ASP A 356 15.64 20.57 -0.76
CA ASP A 356 17.05 20.32 -1.04
C ASP A 356 17.60 21.06 -2.27
N GLY A 357 16.84 22.01 -2.80
CA GLY A 357 17.23 22.84 -3.93
C GLY A 357 16.94 22.22 -5.30
N ARG A 358 16.42 20.99 -5.38
CA ARG A 358 16.01 20.36 -6.64
C ARG A 358 14.80 21.06 -7.26
N GLY A 359 14.65 20.91 -8.58
CA GLY A 359 13.42 21.19 -9.31
C GLY A 359 12.37 20.10 -9.10
N LEU A 360 11.16 20.32 -9.64
CA LEU A 360 10.01 19.44 -9.39
C LEU A 360 10.22 18.01 -9.93
N SER A 361 10.92 17.86 -11.05
CA SER A 361 11.15 16.57 -11.73
C SER A 361 12.51 15.94 -11.47
N ASP A 362 13.36 16.58 -10.66
CA ASP A 362 14.72 16.12 -10.41
C ASP A 362 14.75 14.89 -9.51
N ILE A 363 15.64 13.97 -9.83
CA ILE A 363 15.94 12.77 -9.05
C ILE A 363 17.26 13.00 -8.33
N ARG A 364 17.36 12.55 -7.08
CA ARG A 364 18.64 12.54 -6.34
C ARG A 364 19.70 11.68 -7.05
N PRO A 365 21.00 11.87 -6.77
CA PRO A 365 22.05 11.03 -7.32
C PRO A 365 21.73 9.54 -7.12
N LEU A 366 21.91 8.76 -8.19
CA LEU A 366 21.65 7.33 -8.24
C LEU A 366 22.96 6.57 -8.28
N ASP A 367 23.01 5.46 -7.57
CA ASP A 367 24.10 4.49 -7.63
C ASP A 367 23.56 3.07 -7.50
N ALA A 368 24.21 2.11 -8.18
CA ALA A 368 23.84 0.71 -8.17
C ALA A 368 25.07 -0.18 -8.26
N GLU A 369 25.17 -1.14 -7.36
CA GLU A 369 26.26 -2.09 -7.28
C GLU A 369 25.72 -3.50 -7.06
N VAL A 370 26.28 -4.49 -7.74
CA VAL A 370 25.94 -5.91 -7.60
C VAL A 370 27.09 -6.70 -6.98
N GLN A 371 26.79 -7.90 -6.51
CA GLN A 371 27.77 -8.81 -5.91
C GLN A 371 28.47 -8.25 -4.65
N VAL A 372 27.69 -7.61 -3.79
CA VAL A 372 28.17 -6.86 -2.61
C VAL A 372 28.54 -7.77 -1.44
N ILE A 373 27.77 -8.86 -1.25
CA ILE A 373 27.96 -9.78 -0.13
C ILE A 373 28.58 -11.10 -0.62
N PRO A 374 29.70 -11.56 -0.02
CA PRO A 374 30.26 -12.84 -0.36
C PRO A 374 29.35 -13.99 0.09
N ARG A 375 29.37 -15.12 -0.66
CA ARG A 375 28.67 -16.38 -0.38
C ARG A 375 27.16 -16.40 -0.52
N VAL A 376 26.44 -15.27 -0.59
CA VAL A 376 25.02 -15.25 -0.91
C VAL A 376 24.81 -15.57 -2.40
N HIS A 377 23.60 -15.96 -2.79
CA HIS A 377 23.33 -16.36 -4.18
C HIS A 377 23.25 -15.15 -5.12
N GLY A 378 22.74 -14.02 -4.65
CA GLY A 378 22.79 -12.74 -5.32
C GLY A 378 22.67 -11.61 -4.32
N SER A 379 23.31 -10.48 -4.59
CA SER A 379 23.22 -9.29 -3.74
C SER A 379 23.46 -8.03 -4.54
N ALA A 380 22.83 -6.95 -4.08
CA ALA A 380 22.99 -5.64 -4.68
C ALA A 380 22.74 -4.52 -3.68
N ILE A 381 23.36 -3.38 -3.91
CA ILE A 381 22.99 -2.11 -3.29
C ILE A 381 22.35 -1.22 -4.37
N PHE A 382 21.21 -0.63 -4.03
CA PHE A 382 20.65 0.48 -4.78
C PHE A 382 20.59 1.70 -3.87
N GLN A 383 21.14 2.81 -4.34
CA GLN A 383 21.18 4.06 -3.60
C GLN A 383 20.56 5.20 -4.41
N ARG A 384 19.77 6.03 -3.73
CA ARG A 384 19.17 7.25 -4.25
C ARG A 384 19.28 8.34 -3.19
N GLY A 385 20.25 9.21 -3.34
CA GLY A 385 20.64 10.14 -2.28
C GLY A 385 20.98 9.40 -0.99
N GLU A 386 20.32 9.73 0.11
CA GLU A 386 20.51 9.10 1.43
C GLU A 386 19.71 7.80 1.61
N THR A 387 18.84 7.46 0.67
CA THR A 387 18.12 6.18 0.69
C THR A 387 18.99 5.09 0.09
N GLN A 388 19.31 4.08 0.89
CA GLN A 388 20.16 2.97 0.51
C GLN A 388 19.51 1.65 0.90
N ILE A 389 19.35 0.75 -0.07
CA ILE A 389 18.74 -0.58 0.11
C ILE A 389 19.73 -1.65 -0.33
N LEU A 390 19.96 -2.60 0.58
CA LEU A 390 20.66 -3.84 0.29
C LEU A 390 19.63 -4.92 -0.08
N GLY A 391 19.66 -5.40 -1.31
CA GLY A 391 18.87 -6.53 -1.78
C GLY A 391 19.68 -7.83 -1.72
N VAL A 392 19.09 -8.89 -1.19
CA VAL A 392 19.72 -10.21 -1.11
C VAL A 392 18.77 -11.27 -1.62
N THR A 393 19.24 -12.06 -2.59
CA THR A 393 18.49 -13.16 -3.18
C THR A 393 19.02 -14.50 -2.73
N THR A 394 18.12 -15.39 -2.30
CA THR A 394 18.42 -16.79 -1.99
C THR A 394 17.53 -17.69 -2.86
N LEU A 395 18.16 -18.68 -3.48
CA LEU A 395 17.50 -19.66 -4.34
C LEU A 395 17.50 -21.02 -3.65
N ASN A 396 16.41 -21.75 -3.76
CA ASN A 396 16.34 -23.12 -3.29
C ASN A 396 15.31 -23.93 -4.11
N MET A 397 15.22 -25.23 -3.86
CA MET A 397 14.26 -26.10 -4.53
C MET A 397 12.81 -25.76 -4.16
N LEU A 398 11.86 -26.12 -5.04
CA LEU A 398 10.44 -25.77 -4.93
C LEU A 398 9.78 -26.24 -3.62
N LYS A 399 10.24 -27.35 -3.01
CA LYS A 399 9.74 -27.77 -1.68
C LYS A 399 9.89 -26.69 -0.59
N MET A 400 10.73 -25.67 -0.82
CA MET A 400 10.94 -24.54 0.10
C MET A 400 9.94 -23.40 -0.14
N GLU A 401 8.97 -23.57 -1.03
CA GLU A 401 7.87 -22.62 -1.19
C GLU A 401 7.14 -22.36 0.11
N GLN A 402 6.71 -21.13 0.32
CA GLN A 402 5.89 -20.79 1.47
C GLN A 402 4.53 -21.50 1.37
N GLN A 403 4.18 -22.24 2.43
CA GLN A 403 2.82 -22.74 2.57
C GLN A 403 1.92 -21.64 3.12
N ILE A 404 0.80 -21.39 2.46
CA ILE A 404 -0.17 -20.38 2.82
C ILE A 404 -1.42 -21.06 3.39
N ASP A 405 -1.75 -20.74 4.64
CA ASP A 405 -2.98 -21.15 5.30
C ASP A 405 -3.84 -19.90 5.51
N SER A 406 -4.61 -19.53 4.49
CA SER A 406 -5.49 -18.37 4.48
C SER A 406 -6.87 -18.73 3.92
N LEU A 407 -7.75 -17.76 3.82
CA LEU A 407 -9.07 -17.95 3.20
C LEU A 407 -9.00 -17.97 1.67
N ALA A 408 -7.93 -17.45 1.09
CA ALA A 408 -7.71 -17.44 -0.36
C ALA A 408 -7.48 -18.87 -0.91
N PRO A 409 -7.75 -19.12 -2.20
CA PRO A 409 -7.46 -20.39 -2.85
C PRO A 409 -5.97 -20.67 -3.01
N VAL A 410 -5.11 -19.64 -2.94
CA VAL A 410 -3.65 -19.76 -3.06
C VAL A 410 -3.09 -20.47 -1.82
N THR A 411 -2.43 -21.59 -2.02
CA THR A 411 -1.88 -22.41 -0.93
C THR A 411 -0.36 -22.42 -0.87
N LYS A 412 0.31 -21.97 -1.92
CA LYS A 412 1.77 -21.93 -2.02
C LYS A 412 2.23 -20.63 -2.68
N LYS A 413 3.39 -20.14 -2.28
CA LYS A 413 4.03 -18.98 -2.90
C LYS A 413 5.50 -19.25 -3.12
N ARG A 414 5.94 -19.16 -4.40
CA ARG A 414 7.31 -19.44 -4.85
C ARG A 414 8.26 -18.27 -4.65
N TYR A 415 7.78 -17.06 -4.88
CA TYR A 415 8.53 -15.83 -4.71
C TYR A 415 8.13 -15.13 -3.42
N LEU A 416 9.09 -14.89 -2.55
CA LEU A 416 8.92 -14.31 -1.23
C LEU A 416 9.75 -13.04 -1.14
N HIS A 417 9.14 -11.93 -0.79
CA HIS A 417 9.85 -10.70 -0.53
C HIS A 417 9.66 -10.25 0.91
N HIS A 418 10.74 -10.20 1.68
CA HIS A 418 10.77 -9.69 3.04
C HIS A 418 11.51 -8.36 3.10
N TYR A 419 10.92 -7.41 3.82
CA TYR A 419 11.45 -6.06 3.97
C TYR A 419 11.74 -5.78 5.43
N ASN A 420 12.96 -5.34 5.71
CA ASN A 420 13.43 -5.01 7.04
C ASN A 420 13.77 -3.51 7.12
N PHE A 421 13.25 -2.86 8.15
CA PHE A 421 13.44 -1.44 8.40
C PHE A 421 14.01 -1.21 9.81
N PRO A 422 15.32 -1.42 10.01
CA PRO A 422 15.95 -1.24 11.31
C PRO A 422 16.03 0.24 11.71
N PRO A 423 16.02 0.57 13.01
CA PRO A 423 16.02 1.95 13.48
C PRO A 423 17.21 2.78 12.98
N TYR A 424 18.37 2.18 12.84
CA TYR A 424 19.57 2.87 12.34
C TYR A 424 19.41 3.42 10.91
N SER A 425 18.44 2.93 10.13
CA SER A 425 18.20 3.42 8.77
C SER A 425 17.77 4.89 8.74
N THR A 426 17.18 5.39 9.81
CA THR A 426 16.84 6.80 10.03
C THR A 426 17.78 7.52 10.98
N GLY A 427 18.83 6.84 11.47
CA GLY A 427 19.76 7.36 12.48
C GLY A 427 19.20 7.35 13.91
N GLU A 428 18.14 6.59 14.14
CA GLU A 428 17.44 6.51 15.42
C GLU A 428 17.78 5.23 16.18
N THR A 429 17.50 5.23 17.47
CA THR A 429 17.47 4.03 18.31
C THR A 429 16.05 3.51 18.42
N GLY A 430 15.88 2.19 18.52
CA GLY A 430 14.57 1.60 18.64
C GLY A 430 14.59 0.09 18.88
N ARG A 431 13.41 -0.47 19.14
CA ARG A 431 13.27 -1.92 19.34
C ARG A 431 13.40 -2.65 17.99
N VAL A 432 14.27 -3.62 17.95
CA VAL A 432 14.37 -4.60 16.87
C VAL A 432 13.54 -5.84 17.24
N GLY A 433 12.76 -6.36 16.31
CA GLY A 433 11.89 -7.51 16.56
C GLY A 433 11.09 -7.93 15.33
N SER A 434 9.88 -8.43 15.55
CA SER A 434 8.99 -8.86 14.47
C SER A 434 8.59 -7.69 13.55
N PRO A 435 8.39 -7.95 12.24
CA PRO A 435 7.95 -6.95 11.29
C PRO A 435 6.63 -6.29 11.72
N LYS A 436 6.55 -4.98 11.57
CA LYS A 436 5.34 -4.19 11.79
C LYS A 436 4.46 -4.21 10.54
N ARG A 437 3.19 -3.82 10.66
CA ARG A 437 2.24 -3.72 9.53
C ARG A 437 2.78 -2.91 8.34
N ARG A 438 3.58 -1.85 8.62
CA ARG A 438 4.22 -1.03 7.58
C ARG A 438 5.26 -1.82 6.80
N GLU A 439 6.11 -2.60 7.48
CA GLU A 439 7.14 -3.42 6.83
C GLU A 439 6.51 -4.51 5.96
N ILE A 440 5.44 -5.13 6.43
CA ILE A 440 4.67 -6.10 5.65
C ILE A 440 4.09 -5.46 4.38
N GLY A 441 3.48 -4.28 4.49
CA GLY A 441 2.93 -3.56 3.35
C GLY A 441 3.99 -3.12 2.32
N HIS A 442 5.15 -2.65 2.79
CA HIS A 442 6.27 -2.27 1.91
C HIS A 442 6.88 -3.48 1.21
N GLY A 443 7.08 -4.59 1.93
CA GLY A 443 7.57 -5.83 1.36
C GLY A 443 6.64 -6.38 0.29
N PHE A 444 5.33 -6.37 0.55
CA PHE A 444 4.34 -6.84 -0.41
C PHE A 444 4.27 -5.96 -1.66
N LEU A 445 4.36 -4.64 -1.53
CA LEU A 445 4.41 -3.74 -2.68
C LEU A 445 5.62 -4.03 -3.59
N ALA A 446 6.80 -4.25 -3.01
CA ALA A 446 7.99 -4.60 -3.75
C ALA A 446 7.91 -6.03 -4.36
N GLU A 447 7.26 -6.97 -3.66
CA GLU A 447 7.02 -8.32 -4.17
C GLU A 447 6.16 -8.30 -5.44
N ARG A 448 4.98 -7.70 -5.38
CA ARG A 448 4.06 -7.67 -6.51
C ARG A 448 4.61 -6.87 -7.71
N ALA A 449 5.50 -5.90 -7.47
CA ALA A 449 6.15 -5.16 -8.55
C ALA A 449 7.03 -6.05 -9.44
N LEU A 450 7.61 -7.13 -8.90
CA LEU A 450 8.49 -8.05 -9.61
C LEU A 450 7.77 -9.31 -10.14
N VAL A 451 6.65 -9.71 -9.55
CA VAL A 451 5.91 -10.92 -9.94
C VAL A 451 5.66 -11.03 -11.44
N PRO A 452 5.19 -9.97 -12.16
CA PRO A 452 4.89 -10.07 -13.58
C PRO A 452 6.08 -10.37 -14.49
N VAL A 453 7.30 -10.12 -14.01
CA VAL A 453 8.53 -10.29 -14.81
C VAL A 453 9.38 -11.49 -14.38
N LEU A 454 8.92 -12.26 -13.41
CA LEU A 454 9.59 -13.49 -13.01
C LEU A 454 9.51 -14.55 -14.12
N PRO A 455 10.55 -15.38 -14.29
CA PRO A 455 10.49 -16.52 -15.20
C PRO A 455 9.42 -17.51 -14.74
N PRO A 456 8.73 -18.21 -15.66
CA PRO A 456 7.79 -19.27 -15.28
C PRO A 456 8.52 -20.41 -14.56
N ARG A 457 7.73 -21.20 -13.82
CA ARG A 457 8.22 -22.31 -12.99
C ARG A 457 8.98 -23.35 -13.79
N GLU A 458 8.55 -23.60 -15.01
CA GLU A 458 9.14 -24.58 -15.91
C GLU A 458 10.52 -24.15 -16.43
N GLU A 459 10.74 -22.87 -16.60
CA GLU A 459 12.02 -22.33 -17.07
C GLU A 459 13.01 -22.15 -15.90
N PHE A 460 12.53 -21.83 -14.72
CA PHE A 460 13.36 -21.57 -13.55
C PHE A 460 12.73 -22.19 -12.29
N PRO A 461 12.94 -23.51 -12.07
CA PRO A 461 12.26 -24.29 -11.03
C PRO A 461 12.83 -24.07 -9.62
N TYR A 462 12.90 -22.81 -9.19
CA TYR A 462 13.40 -22.41 -7.88
C TYR A 462 12.33 -21.72 -7.04
N ALA A 463 12.33 -21.98 -5.75
CA ALA A 463 11.80 -21.07 -4.76
C ALA A 463 12.78 -19.92 -4.57
N ILE A 464 12.29 -18.70 -4.62
CA ILE A 464 13.09 -17.48 -4.60
C ILE A 464 12.74 -16.66 -3.36
N ARG A 465 13.71 -16.43 -2.47
CA ARG A 465 13.54 -15.51 -1.36
C ARG A 465 14.36 -14.26 -1.59
N GLN A 466 13.67 -13.14 -1.73
CA GLN A 466 14.25 -11.80 -1.77
C GLN A 466 14.15 -11.16 -0.41
N VAL A 467 15.21 -10.53 0.05
CA VAL A 467 15.23 -9.72 1.27
C VAL A 467 15.73 -8.33 0.93
N SER A 468 15.02 -7.31 1.39
CA SER A 468 15.44 -5.92 1.31
C SER A 468 15.75 -5.39 2.70
N GLU A 469 17.00 -5.00 2.92
CA GLU A 469 17.46 -4.35 4.13
C GLU A 469 17.60 -2.85 3.90
N ALA A 470 16.80 -2.05 4.59
CA ALA A 470 16.93 -0.60 4.54
C ALA A 470 18.14 -0.16 5.36
N LEU A 471 19.24 0.19 4.69
CA LEU A 471 20.47 0.67 5.33
C LEU A 471 20.43 2.18 5.59
N GLY A 472 19.76 2.91 4.72
CA GLY A 472 19.48 4.35 4.86
C GLY A 472 18.09 4.68 4.33
N SER A 473 17.39 5.60 4.98
CA SER A 473 16.02 5.98 4.61
C SER A 473 15.81 7.49 4.71
N ASN A 474 15.57 8.11 3.56
CA ASN A 474 15.06 9.47 3.45
C ASN A 474 14.12 9.57 2.25
N GLY A 475 12.91 9.02 2.39
CA GLY A 475 11.88 8.94 1.36
C GLY A 475 11.96 7.66 0.50
N SER A 476 10.83 7.04 0.34
CA SER A 476 10.55 5.86 -0.50
C SER A 476 11.57 4.72 -0.51
N THR A 477 11.77 4.14 0.65
CA THR A 477 12.56 2.89 0.77
C THR A 477 11.92 1.70 0.07
N SER A 478 10.58 1.63 -0.02
CA SER A 478 9.88 0.55 -0.73
C SER A 478 10.20 0.55 -2.23
N MET A 479 10.27 1.71 -2.86
CA MET A 479 10.63 1.81 -4.28
C MET A 479 12.13 1.58 -4.51
N GLY A 480 12.98 1.97 -3.56
CA GLY A 480 14.38 1.54 -3.54
C GLY A 480 14.53 0.01 -3.45
N SER A 481 13.63 -0.65 -2.70
CA SER A 481 13.59 -2.12 -2.60
C SER A 481 13.23 -2.79 -3.93
N VAL A 482 12.34 -2.21 -4.73
CA VAL A 482 12.03 -2.69 -6.09
C VAL A 482 13.30 -2.69 -6.95
N CYS A 483 14.04 -1.59 -6.94
CA CYS A 483 15.27 -1.44 -7.73
C CYS A 483 16.37 -2.42 -7.26
N ALA A 484 16.59 -2.52 -5.95
CA ALA A 484 17.57 -3.46 -5.37
C ALA A 484 17.19 -4.92 -5.64
N SER A 485 15.90 -5.25 -5.68
CA SER A 485 15.40 -6.58 -6.02
C SER A 485 15.70 -6.95 -7.47
N THR A 486 15.45 -6.05 -8.42
CA THR A 486 15.84 -6.28 -9.83
C THR A 486 17.33 -6.60 -9.95
N LEU A 487 18.17 -5.78 -9.33
CA LEU A 487 19.62 -5.95 -9.37
C LEU A 487 20.07 -7.30 -8.75
N SER A 488 19.58 -7.62 -7.55
CA SER A 488 20.01 -8.83 -6.83
C SER A 488 19.45 -10.11 -7.44
N LEU A 489 18.25 -10.08 -8.03
CA LEU A 489 17.70 -11.22 -8.77
C LEU A 489 18.51 -11.51 -10.03
N LEU A 490 18.85 -10.50 -10.82
CA LEU A 490 19.73 -10.65 -11.98
C LEU A 490 21.14 -11.16 -11.57
N ASN A 491 21.72 -10.62 -10.50
CA ASN A 491 23.01 -11.08 -9.97
C ASN A 491 22.94 -12.53 -9.46
N ALA A 492 21.78 -13.00 -9.01
CA ALA A 492 21.58 -14.41 -8.64
C ALA A 492 21.41 -15.36 -9.85
N GLY A 493 21.36 -14.83 -11.04
CA GLY A 493 21.11 -15.61 -12.27
C GLY A 493 19.64 -15.86 -12.58
N VAL A 494 18.71 -15.11 -11.96
CA VAL A 494 17.29 -15.22 -12.26
C VAL A 494 16.99 -14.54 -13.61
N PRO A 495 16.48 -15.27 -14.61
CA PRO A 495 16.24 -14.70 -15.94
C PRO A 495 14.93 -13.89 -15.96
N LEU A 496 14.96 -12.70 -15.37
CA LEU A 496 13.80 -11.79 -15.39
C LEU A 496 13.39 -11.46 -16.83
N ARG A 497 12.09 -11.39 -17.09
CA ARG A 497 11.53 -11.02 -18.40
C ARG A 497 11.89 -9.57 -18.78
N ALA A 498 11.98 -8.69 -17.81
CA ALA A 498 12.43 -7.32 -17.95
C ALA A 498 12.89 -6.77 -16.58
N PRO A 499 13.79 -5.77 -16.56
CA PRO A 499 14.08 -5.05 -15.33
C PRO A 499 12.90 -4.17 -14.92
N VAL A 500 12.72 -4.02 -13.61
CA VAL A 500 11.69 -3.17 -13.00
C VAL A 500 12.37 -2.12 -12.14
N ALA A 501 11.93 -0.87 -12.28
CA ALA A 501 12.31 0.22 -11.40
C ALA A 501 11.08 0.82 -10.71
N GLY A 502 11.29 1.44 -9.58
CA GLY A 502 10.24 2.10 -8.82
C GLY A 502 10.62 3.51 -8.40
N ILE A 503 9.64 4.39 -8.34
CA ILE A 503 9.78 5.77 -7.90
C ILE A 503 8.61 6.20 -7.02
N ALA A 504 8.86 7.10 -6.05
CA ALA A 504 7.81 7.77 -5.31
C ALA A 504 7.66 9.21 -5.77
N MET A 505 6.42 9.55 -6.06
CA MET A 505 5.94 10.86 -6.41
C MET A 505 5.23 11.49 -5.23
N GLY A 506 5.30 12.81 -5.10
CA GLY A 506 4.49 13.58 -4.18
C GLY A 506 3.63 14.59 -4.90
N LEU A 507 2.73 15.22 -4.15
CA LEU A 507 1.92 16.31 -4.63
C LEU A 507 1.85 17.39 -3.55
N VAL A 508 1.99 18.62 -3.99
CA VAL A 508 1.71 19.80 -3.18
C VAL A 508 0.63 20.61 -3.89
N SER A 509 -0.38 21.04 -3.16
CA SER A 509 -1.44 21.89 -3.68
C SER A 509 -1.77 23.01 -2.70
N ASP A 510 -2.10 24.17 -3.19
CA ASP A 510 -2.60 25.28 -2.39
C ASP A 510 -3.39 26.28 -3.25
N GLN A 511 -4.11 27.19 -2.61
CA GLN A 511 -4.74 28.32 -3.27
C GLN A 511 -3.68 29.40 -3.54
N VAL A 512 -3.45 29.67 -4.81
CA VAL A 512 -2.54 30.74 -5.26
C VAL A 512 -3.34 31.63 -6.22
N ASP A 513 -3.45 32.91 -5.88
CA ASP A 513 -4.20 33.90 -6.68
C ASP A 513 -5.67 33.52 -6.94
N GLY A 514 -6.29 32.77 -6.00
CA GLY A 514 -7.70 32.34 -6.10
C GLY A 514 -7.92 31.05 -6.91
N GLU A 515 -6.86 30.44 -7.41
CA GLU A 515 -6.91 29.15 -8.12
C GLU A 515 -6.14 28.08 -7.35
N THR A 516 -6.62 26.83 -7.39
CA THR A 516 -5.89 25.70 -6.82
C THR A 516 -4.74 25.33 -7.76
N ARG A 517 -3.50 25.53 -7.31
CA ARG A 517 -2.30 25.06 -8.01
C ARG A 517 -1.85 23.72 -7.47
N TYR A 518 -1.33 22.88 -8.36
CA TYR A 518 -0.78 21.57 -8.06
C TYR A 518 0.65 21.48 -8.58
N ALA A 519 1.54 20.90 -7.78
CA ALA A 519 2.90 20.57 -8.18
C ALA A 519 3.20 19.11 -7.85
N ALA A 520 3.41 18.29 -8.88
CA ALA A 520 3.88 16.92 -8.71
C ALA A 520 5.40 16.92 -8.51
N LEU A 521 5.86 16.16 -7.51
CA LEU A 521 7.28 16.06 -7.13
C LEU A 521 7.79 14.66 -7.44
N THR A 522 8.90 14.56 -8.15
CA THR A 522 9.59 13.30 -8.39
C THR A 522 10.59 13.02 -7.28
N ASP A 523 10.69 11.76 -6.84
CA ASP A 523 11.66 11.32 -5.83
C ASP A 523 11.56 12.14 -4.54
N ILE A 524 10.44 11.97 -3.83
CA ILE A 524 10.16 12.74 -2.60
C ILE A 524 11.06 12.33 -1.44
N LEU A 525 11.44 13.34 -0.65
CA LEU A 525 12.08 13.17 0.64
C LEU A 525 11.05 12.79 1.72
N GLY A 526 11.50 12.20 2.83
CA GLY A 526 10.63 11.94 3.98
C GLY A 526 9.94 13.19 4.53
N ALA A 527 10.63 14.33 4.53
CA ALA A 527 10.03 15.61 4.91
C ALA A 527 8.95 16.07 3.92
N GLU A 528 9.15 15.85 2.63
CA GLU A 528 8.16 16.20 1.59
C GLU A 528 6.92 15.31 1.64
N ASP A 529 7.06 14.03 1.97
CA ASP A 529 5.92 13.14 2.26
C ASP A 529 5.10 13.68 3.45
N ALA A 530 5.76 14.08 4.52
CA ALA A 530 5.10 14.63 5.72
C ALA A 530 4.37 15.96 5.43
N LEU A 531 4.94 16.82 4.60
CA LEU A 531 4.42 18.15 4.25
C LEU A 531 3.48 18.14 3.02
N GLY A 532 3.53 17.08 2.21
CA GLY A 532 2.77 16.93 0.98
C GLY A 532 1.34 16.43 1.19
N ASP A 533 0.61 16.39 0.09
CA ASP A 533 -0.80 16.02 0.03
C ASP A 533 -1.03 14.60 -0.51
N MET A 534 -0.04 14.02 -1.17
CA MET A 534 -0.10 12.69 -1.79
C MET A 534 1.25 11.98 -1.68
N ASP A 535 1.20 10.70 -1.40
CA ASP A 535 2.29 9.73 -1.60
C ASP A 535 1.88 8.77 -2.72
N PHE A 536 2.58 8.79 -3.83
CA PHE A 536 2.25 8.04 -5.03
C PHE A 536 3.47 7.24 -5.50
N LYS A 537 3.40 5.93 -5.37
CA LYS A 537 4.46 5.00 -5.74
C LYS A 537 4.10 4.28 -7.02
N VAL A 538 5.01 4.29 -7.98
CA VAL A 538 4.85 3.63 -9.27
C VAL A 538 6.07 2.77 -9.57
N ALA A 539 5.86 1.49 -9.79
CA ALA A 539 6.87 0.57 -10.27
C ALA A 539 6.48 0.03 -11.65
N GLY A 540 7.47 -0.28 -12.47
CA GLY A 540 7.21 -0.85 -13.79
C GLY A 540 8.46 -1.12 -14.59
N THR A 541 8.24 -1.78 -15.73
CA THR A 541 9.23 -1.97 -16.78
C THR A 541 9.35 -0.70 -17.64
N SER A 542 10.12 -0.75 -18.71
CA SER A 542 10.12 0.32 -19.72
C SER A 542 8.80 0.44 -20.48
N GLU A 543 7.99 -0.64 -20.50
CA GLU A 543 6.79 -0.74 -21.33
C GLU A 543 5.48 -0.58 -20.57
N PHE A 544 5.38 -1.11 -19.36
CA PHE A 544 4.15 -1.09 -18.58
C PHE A 544 4.38 -1.01 -17.07
N VAL A 545 3.33 -0.61 -16.37
CA VAL A 545 3.30 -0.48 -14.92
C VAL A 545 3.09 -1.86 -14.29
N THR A 546 3.89 -2.20 -13.27
CA THR A 546 3.77 -3.47 -12.54
C THR A 546 3.14 -3.33 -11.17
N ALA A 547 3.30 -2.19 -10.50
CA ALA A 547 2.64 -1.93 -9.23
C ALA A 547 2.44 -0.43 -8.98
N ILE A 548 1.34 -0.10 -8.33
CA ILE A 548 1.00 1.26 -7.89
C ILE A 548 0.50 1.22 -6.46
N GLN A 549 0.88 2.24 -5.69
CA GLN A 549 0.24 2.58 -4.43
C GLN A 549 0.07 4.09 -4.34
N LEU A 550 -1.16 4.55 -4.13
CA LEU A 550 -1.48 5.96 -3.95
C LEU A 550 -2.23 6.16 -2.65
N ASP A 551 -1.77 7.13 -1.88
CA ASP A 551 -2.43 7.67 -0.69
C ASP A 551 -2.57 9.18 -0.83
N THR A 552 -3.76 9.72 -0.59
CA THR A 552 -3.96 11.17 -0.57
C THR A 552 -4.53 11.64 0.76
N LYS A 553 -4.09 12.80 1.18
CA LYS A 553 -4.65 13.55 2.32
C LYS A 553 -5.72 14.54 1.87
N LEU A 554 -5.88 14.72 0.55
CA LEU A 554 -6.89 15.61 -0.04
C LEU A 554 -8.25 14.93 -0.13
N ALA A 555 -9.27 15.74 -0.23
CA ALA A 555 -10.63 15.30 -0.51
C ALA A 555 -10.82 14.73 -1.94
N GLY A 556 -9.77 14.69 -2.72
CA GLY A 556 -9.69 14.17 -4.08
C GLY A 556 -8.64 14.89 -4.90
N ILE A 557 -8.19 14.22 -5.94
CA ILE A 557 -7.20 14.75 -6.89
C ILE A 557 -7.85 14.75 -8.28
N PRO A 558 -7.77 15.85 -9.05
CA PRO A 558 -8.23 15.86 -10.43
C PRO A 558 -7.51 14.82 -11.29
N SER A 559 -8.25 14.15 -12.18
CA SER A 559 -7.69 13.10 -13.05
C SER A 559 -6.52 13.63 -13.92
N SER A 560 -6.57 14.87 -14.36
CA SER A 560 -5.49 15.51 -15.13
C SER A 560 -4.18 15.65 -14.33
N VAL A 561 -4.28 15.88 -13.02
CA VAL A 561 -3.13 15.96 -12.13
C VAL A 561 -2.52 14.57 -11.92
N LEU A 562 -3.34 13.55 -11.75
CA LEU A 562 -2.89 12.15 -11.66
C LEU A 562 -2.23 11.68 -12.97
N ASP A 563 -2.80 12.00 -14.12
CA ASP A 563 -2.20 11.68 -15.43
C ASP A 563 -0.83 12.36 -15.60
N GLY A 564 -0.72 13.62 -15.21
CA GLY A 564 0.55 14.35 -15.20
C GLY A 564 1.60 13.70 -14.29
N ALA A 565 1.21 13.30 -13.08
CA ALA A 565 2.10 12.61 -12.13
C ALA A 565 2.53 11.22 -12.64
N LEU A 566 1.65 10.48 -13.29
CA LEU A 566 1.97 9.20 -13.93
C LEU A 566 3.01 9.35 -15.04
N LYS A 567 2.85 10.35 -15.92
CA LYS A 567 3.83 10.65 -16.98
C LYS A 567 5.20 11.03 -16.42
N GLN A 568 5.22 11.89 -15.40
CA GLN A 568 6.45 12.29 -14.71
C GLN A 568 7.12 11.09 -14.01
N ALA A 569 6.34 10.17 -13.42
CA ALA A 569 6.85 8.93 -12.84
C ALA A 569 7.46 8.00 -13.91
N LYS A 570 6.92 7.96 -15.12
CA LYS A 570 7.49 7.18 -16.24
C LYS A 570 8.87 7.70 -16.65
N GLU A 571 9.03 9.01 -16.74
CA GLU A 571 10.33 9.64 -17.03
C GLU A 571 11.38 9.27 -15.99
N ALA A 572 11.02 9.37 -14.70
CA ALA A 572 11.88 8.99 -13.59
C ALA A 572 12.26 7.50 -13.62
N ARG A 573 11.27 6.64 -13.85
CA ARG A 573 11.49 5.18 -13.95
C ARG A 573 12.44 4.84 -15.10
N THR A 574 12.32 5.52 -16.23
CA THR A 574 13.21 5.35 -17.39
C THR A 574 14.65 5.72 -17.04
N ALA A 575 14.86 6.83 -16.33
CA ALA A 575 16.18 7.24 -15.87
C ALA A 575 16.79 6.21 -14.89
N ILE A 576 16.00 5.71 -13.94
CA ILE A 576 16.46 4.69 -12.98
C ILE A 576 16.79 3.37 -13.68
N LEU A 577 15.98 2.93 -14.65
CA LEU A 577 16.27 1.73 -15.44
C LEU A 577 17.60 1.83 -16.19
N SER A 578 17.97 3.02 -16.66
CA SER A 578 19.28 3.24 -17.29
C SER A 578 20.44 2.99 -16.31
N VAL A 579 20.31 3.39 -15.04
CA VAL A 579 21.33 3.13 -14.00
C VAL A 579 21.37 1.64 -13.64
N ILE A 580 20.22 0.99 -13.51
CA ILE A 580 20.13 -0.45 -13.26
C ILE A 580 20.82 -1.23 -14.39
N ASN A 581 20.50 -0.91 -15.64
CA ASN A 581 21.08 -1.59 -16.82
C ASN A 581 22.59 -1.32 -16.98
N ALA A 582 23.09 -0.18 -16.50
CA ALA A 582 24.52 0.09 -16.48
C ALA A 582 25.27 -0.76 -15.44
N ALA A 583 24.62 -1.13 -14.34
CA ALA A 583 25.19 -2.00 -13.32
C ALA A 583 25.09 -3.49 -13.70
N ILE A 584 23.94 -3.90 -14.25
CA ILE A 584 23.69 -5.27 -14.73
C ILE A 584 22.60 -5.25 -15.79
N ASP A 585 22.87 -5.73 -16.99
CA ASP A 585 21.97 -5.73 -18.15
C ASP A 585 21.46 -7.12 -18.54
N ALA A 586 22.01 -8.16 -17.94
CA ALA A 586 21.63 -9.55 -18.17
C ALA A 586 21.83 -10.37 -16.89
N PRO A 587 21.15 -11.52 -16.73
CA PRO A 587 21.40 -12.40 -15.59
C PRO A 587 22.85 -12.86 -15.55
N ASP A 588 23.48 -12.77 -14.37
CA ASP A 588 24.79 -13.35 -14.13
C ASP A 588 24.74 -14.88 -14.09
N GLU A 589 25.89 -15.52 -14.16
CA GLU A 589 25.98 -16.94 -13.82
C GLU A 589 25.65 -17.14 -12.33
N MET A 590 24.89 -18.20 -12.03
CA MET A 590 24.55 -18.52 -10.64
C MET A 590 25.81 -18.73 -9.80
N ALA A 591 25.84 -18.15 -8.62
CA ALA A 591 26.95 -18.30 -7.68
C ALA A 591 27.27 -19.77 -7.41
N PRO A 592 28.54 -20.13 -7.19
CA PRO A 592 28.93 -21.51 -6.86
C PRO A 592 28.25 -22.07 -5.60
N THR A 593 27.83 -21.17 -4.71
CA THR A 593 27.12 -21.50 -3.47
C THR A 593 25.63 -21.76 -3.68
N ALA A 594 25.06 -21.36 -4.83
CA ALA A 594 23.65 -21.58 -5.15
C ALA A 594 23.40 -23.06 -5.52
N PRO A 595 22.31 -23.67 -5.05
CA PRO A 595 21.97 -25.03 -5.44
C PRO A 595 21.64 -25.09 -6.94
N ARG A 596 22.05 -26.19 -7.59
CA ARG A 596 21.66 -26.47 -8.97
C ARG A 596 20.42 -27.34 -8.93
N VAL A 597 19.34 -26.87 -9.50
CA VAL A 597 18.06 -27.59 -9.58
C VAL A 597 17.88 -28.09 -11.00
N ILE A 598 17.63 -29.40 -11.14
CA ILE A 598 17.24 -30.05 -12.39
C ILE A 598 15.81 -30.53 -12.21
N SER A 599 14.93 -30.19 -13.13
CA SER A 599 13.55 -30.68 -13.14
C SER A 599 13.41 -31.75 -14.23
N VAL A 600 12.89 -32.92 -13.83
CA VAL A 600 12.63 -34.04 -14.72
C VAL A 600 11.17 -34.46 -14.59
N GLN A 601 10.49 -34.57 -15.72
CA GLN A 601 9.10 -35.07 -15.73
C GLN A 601 9.09 -36.58 -15.89
N ILE A 602 8.44 -37.29 -14.97
CA ILE A 602 8.19 -38.73 -15.06
C ILE A 602 6.67 -39.01 -15.16
N PRO A 603 6.26 -40.14 -15.75
CA PRO A 603 4.87 -40.58 -15.67
C PRO A 603 4.41 -40.75 -14.22
N ILE A 604 3.19 -40.33 -13.92
CA ILE A 604 2.60 -40.38 -12.57
C ILE A 604 2.63 -41.79 -11.98
N ASP A 605 2.36 -42.81 -12.80
CA ASP A 605 2.41 -44.22 -12.40
C ASP A 605 3.82 -44.72 -12.04
N LYS A 606 4.88 -43.97 -12.38
CA LYS A 606 6.27 -44.25 -12.05
C LYS A 606 6.74 -43.62 -10.72
N ILE A 607 5.97 -42.75 -10.12
CA ILE A 607 6.30 -42.11 -8.84
C ILE A 607 6.56 -43.17 -7.77
N GLY A 608 5.69 -44.19 -7.65
CA GLY A 608 5.84 -45.27 -6.69
C GLY A 608 7.12 -46.10 -6.91
N GLU A 609 7.54 -46.31 -8.16
CA GLU A 609 8.78 -47.01 -8.52
C GLU A 609 10.02 -46.19 -8.13
N LEU A 610 10.00 -44.87 -8.36
CA LEU A 610 11.07 -43.96 -7.97
C LEU A 610 11.24 -43.87 -6.46
N ILE A 611 10.14 -43.81 -5.72
CA ILE A 611 10.17 -43.80 -4.26
C ILE A 611 10.67 -45.17 -3.73
N GLY A 612 10.19 -46.25 -4.31
CA GLY A 612 10.52 -47.62 -3.91
C GLY A 612 9.90 -48.02 -2.57
N PRO A 613 10.02 -49.30 -2.18
CA PRO A 613 9.49 -49.81 -0.91
C PRO A 613 10.05 -49.07 0.30
N LYS A 614 9.18 -48.39 1.06
CA LYS A 614 9.54 -47.56 2.25
C LYS A 614 10.57 -46.46 1.93
N GLY A 615 10.56 -45.92 0.71
CA GLY A 615 11.51 -44.88 0.29
C GLY A 615 12.90 -45.37 -0.03
N LYS A 616 13.13 -46.69 -0.13
CA LYS A 616 14.48 -47.28 -0.30
C LYS A 616 15.17 -46.79 -1.59
N THR A 617 14.45 -46.73 -2.71
CA THR A 617 15.05 -46.36 -3.99
C THR A 617 15.48 -44.89 -4.01
N ILE A 618 14.59 -43.99 -3.60
CA ILE A 618 14.91 -42.55 -3.57
C ILE A 618 16.03 -42.23 -2.57
N ASN A 619 16.01 -42.84 -1.39
CA ASN A 619 17.07 -42.63 -0.41
C ASN A 619 18.43 -43.16 -0.92
N GLN A 620 18.45 -44.31 -1.63
CA GLN A 620 19.68 -44.83 -2.23
C GLN A 620 20.23 -43.87 -3.27
N ILE A 621 19.36 -43.28 -4.12
CA ILE A 621 19.82 -42.30 -5.12
C ILE A 621 20.39 -41.06 -4.45
N GLN A 622 19.75 -40.57 -3.39
CA GLN A 622 20.22 -39.41 -2.62
C GLN A 622 21.56 -39.70 -1.94
N ASP A 623 21.73 -40.88 -1.35
CA ASP A 623 22.96 -41.28 -0.69
C ASP A 623 24.12 -41.45 -1.71
N ASP A 624 23.84 -42.02 -2.87
CA ASP A 624 24.86 -42.28 -3.91
C ASP A 624 25.28 -40.98 -4.64
N THR A 625 24.39 -40.03 -4.78
CA THR A 625 24.63 -38.81 -5.57
C THR A 625 24.89 -37.56 -4.73
N GLY A 626 24.46 -37.57 -3.46
CA GLY A 626 24.42 -36.38 -2.62
C GLY A 626 23.35 -35.38 -3.04
N ALA A 627 22.47 -35.75 -3.97
CA ALA A 627 21.35 -34.90 -4.41
C ALA A 627 20.21 -34.97 -3.41
N ASP A 628 19.48 -33.88 -3.27
CA ASP A 628 18.20 -33.81 -2.55
C ASP A 628 17.07 -33.90 -3.58
N ILE A 629 16.19 -34.89 -3.45
CA ILE A 629 15.15 -35.19 -4.44
C ILE A 629 13.77 -34.85 -3.87
N SER A 630 13.00 -34.08 -4.63
CA SER A 630 11.60 -33.77 -4.35
C SER A 630 10.71 -34.27 -5.49
N ILE A 631 9.55 -34.82 -5.17
CA ILE A 631 8.59 -35.34 -6.14
C ILE A 631 7.25 -34.65 -5.90
N GLU A 632 6.68 -34.12 -6.97
CA GLU A 632 5.32 -33.54 -6.97
C GLU A 632 4.31 -34.59 -7.47
N ASP A 633 3.05 -34.40 -7.13
CA ASP A 633 1.97 -35.35 -7.47
C ASP A 633 1.71 -35.46 -8.98
N ASP A 634 2.14 -34.47 -9.76
CA ASP A 634 2.04 -34.45 -11.23
C ASP A 634 3.18 -35.21 -11.94
N GLY A 635 4.11 -35.77 -11.21
CA GLY A 635 5.29 -36.48 -11.73
C GLY A 635 6.50 -35.59 -11.98
N THR A 636 6.50 -34.35 -11.56
CA THR A 636 7.68 -33.48 -11.57
C THR A 636 8.67 -33.90 -10.47
N VAL A 637 9.90 -34.17 -10.84
CA VAL A 637 11.00 -34.61 -9.93
C VAL A 637 12.12 -33.58 -9.95
#